data_5e991c851a2b5acce1a4071b47497a0f
#
_entry.id   5e991c851a2b5acce1a4071b47497a0f
#
_cell.length_a   1.000
_cell.length_b   1.000
_cell.length_c   1.000
_cell.angle_alpha   90.00
_cell.angle_beta   90.00
_cell.angle_gamma   90.00
#
_symmetry.space_group_name_H-M   'P 1'
#
loop_
_entity.id
_entity.type
_entity.pdbx_description
1 polymer ?
#
loop_
_entity_poly.entity_id
_entity_poly.type
_entity_poly.pdbx_seq_one_letter_code
_entity_poly.pdbx_strand_id
1 'polypeptide(L)'
;MSMPKKLIEVALPLEAINAEAAREKSIRHGHPSTLHLWWARRPLAAARAVIWSSLVDDPSAHPELYPTEEAQNAERQRLFGILEKLVKWENSNDPEVLAAAKAEILRSTNNNPPALLDPFAGGGAIPLEAQRLGLEAHAHDLNPVAVMINKAMIEIPPRFAGQVPVNPDSRTRLDGAAGWQGAQGLAADVQYYGEWMKREAFRRIGHLYPKVKVPHELGGGEATVIAWIWARTVKCPNPACGCEMPLASTFVLSKKKGKEAWIKPITEGNNVHFEVQYGKCPKEYESFKVGRSAVFKCPCCGEITTDAYVKQHGKAHEMGSQLMAVVGEGKHGRIYLSPDVEQTIAADVPAPESYPSGAMPENPRWFSPPAFGMTDYSDLFTNRQLTALTTFSSLVAEAQAKAEADAVATGVVNDHIALSAGGSGARAYGEAVGVYLAFGIDKLTNYSCSLCTWLNQPKNEIVGNAFGRQALPMVWDYAEANPFSNGGGTLMQQLEYICKFLSICVPDCSSISKVQQFDAQSDCGLRNIMVSSDPPYYDNIGYADLSDFFYVWMRQSLKDTYPKLFRTMLVPKAEELVATPYRFDGSTEKARDFFENGMLHTCQQIYQYAREDIPVTIYYAYKQSDTDEDSKTASTGWETMLSAIIRAGFAITGTWPMRTERAGRMISNGTNALASSIVL
;
A
#
# COMPACT_ATOMS: atom_id res chain seq x y z
N MET A 1 -38.52 -10.15 24.41
CA MET A 1 -38.29 -8.68 24.42
C MET A 1 -37.68 -8.34 23.06
N SER A 2 -38.13 -7.26 22.43
CA SER A 2 -37.47 -6.79 21.19
C SER A 2 -36.03 -6.37 21.54
N MET A 3 -35.06 -6.71 20.71
CA MET A 3 -33.67 -6.25 20.88
C MET A 3 -33.63 -4.72 20.80
N PRO A 4 -32.78 -4.06 21.62
CA PRO A 4 -32.64 -2.61 21.57
C PRO A 4 -32.06 -2.19 20.20
N LYS A 5 -32.70 -1.22 19.54
CA LYS A 5 -32.18 -0.65 18.29
C LYS A 5 -30.86 0.09 18.57
N LYS A 6 -29.89 -0.12 17.72
CA LYS A 6 -28.62 0.61 17.76
C LYS A 6 -28.73 1.95 17.01
N LEU A 7 -27.87 2.89 17.35
CA LEU A 7 -27.85 4.23 16.74
C LEU A 7 -27.75 4.17 15.22
N ILE A 8 -26.92 3.26 14.68
CA ILE A 8 -26.76 3.05 13.24
C ILE A 8 -28.06 2.61 12.53
N GLU A 9 -29.01 2.00 13.23
CA GLU A 9 -30.30 1.58 12.64
C GLU A 9 -31.30 2.73 12.56
N VAL A 10 -31.03 3.87 13.18
CA VAL A 10 -31.96 4.99 13.28
C VAL A 10 -31.41 6.25 12.63
N ALA A 11 -30.25 6.75 13.07
CA ALA A 11 -29.72 8.02 12.58
C ALA A 11 -28.20 8.16 12.78
N LEU A 12 -27.54 8.85 11.87
CA LEU A 12 -26.10 9.17 11.92
C LEU A 12 -25.86 10.63 11.50
N PRO A 13 -24.85 11.32 12.07
CA PRO A 13 -24.40 12.64 11.61
C PRO A 13 -23.52 12.51 10.35
N LEU A 14 -24.16 12.11 9.22
CA LEU A 14 -23.45 11.73 7.98
C LEU A 14 -22.60 12.86 7.41
N GLU A 15 -22.99 14.11 7.54
CA GLU A 15 -22.24 15.25 7.03
C GLU A 15 -20.85 15.32 7.68
N ALA A 16 -20.80 15.27 9.02
CA ALA A 16 -19.55 15.31 9.79
C ALA A 16 -18.66 14.09 9.49
N ILE A 17 -19.24 12.89 9.47
CA ILE A 17 -18.51 11.64 9.15
C ILE A 17 -17.90 11.72 7.75
N ASN A 18 -18.68 12.14 6.76
CA ASN A 18 -18.22 12.21 5.36
C ASN A 18 -17.19 13.33 5.12
N ALA A 19 -17.30 14.46 5.83
CA ALA A 19 -16.30 15.53 5.78
C ALA A 19 -14.93 15.04 6.28
N GLU A 20 -14.89 14.37 7.44
CA GLU A 20 -13.64 13.85 8.00
C GLU A 20 -13.09 12.68 7.18
N ALA A 21 -13.92 11.78 6.67
CA ALA A 21 -13.51 10.70 5.78
C ALA A 21 -12.87 11.23 4.47
N ALA A 22 -13.36 12.34 3.95
CA ALA A 22 -12.76 13.01 2.78
C ALA A 22 -11.43 13.70 3.11
N ARG A 23 -11.35 14.38 4.27
CA ARG A 23 -10.16 15.08 4.76
C ARG A 23 -9.01 14.12 5.05
N GLU A 24 -9.31 12.98 5.67
CA GLU A 24 -8.32 11.93 6.01
C GLU A 24 -7.48 11.49 4.81
N LYS A 25 -8.04 11.47 3.60
CA LYS A 25 -7.32 11.08 2.38
C LYS A 25 -6.15 12.01 2.00
N SER A 26 -6.10 13.21 2.58
CA SER A 26 -4.98 14.14 2.42
C SER A 26 -3.85 13.92 3.43
N ILE A 27 -4.09 13.18 4.51
CA ILE A 27 -3.14 12.95 5.59
C ILE A 27 -2.07 11.96 5.14
N ARG A 28 -0.80 12.35 5.31
CA ARG A 28 0.37 11.56 4.87
C ARG A 28 1.29 11.14 6.02
N HIS A 29 1.29 11.86 7.13
CA HIS A 29 2.20 11.58 8.24
C HIS A 29 1.48 10.80 9.34
N GLY A 30 2.00 9.63 9.68
CA GLY A 30 1.46 8.74 10.72
C GLY A 30 0.20 7.98 10.33
N HIS A 31 -0.36 8.20 9.14
CA HIS A 31 -1.55 7.48 8.69
C HIS A 31 -1.23 6.01 8.34
N PRO A 32 -2.12 5.02 8.60
CA PRO A 32 -1.89 3.60 8.28
C PRO A 32 -1.53 3.32 6.82
N SER A 33 -1.99 4.14 5.88
CA SER A 33 -1.59 4.04 4.47
C SER A 33 -0.10 4.25 4.24
N THR A 34 0.62 4.77 5.22
CA THR A 34 2.08 4.97 5.15
C THR A 34 2.87 3.78 5.68
N LEU A 35 2.22 2.83 6.36
CA LEU A 35 2.84 1.58 6.79
C LEU A 35 3.17 0.70 5.59
N HIS A 36 2.19 0.44 4.74
CA HIS A 36 2.35 -0.32 3.50
C HIS A 36 1.25 0.05 2.50
N LEU A 37 1.48 -0.19 1.21
CA LEU A 37 0.45 -0.02 0.18
C LEU A 37 -0.61 -1.11 0.32
N TRP A 38 -1.88 -0.68 0.36
CA TRP A 38 -3.05 -1.51 0.10
C TRP A 38 -4.03 -0.70 -0.76
N TRP A 39 -4.51 -1.27 -1.85
CA TRP A 39 -5.22 -0.51 -2.90
C TRP A 39 -6.63 -0.08 -2.52
N ALA A 40 -7.28 -0.83 -1.61
CA ALA A 40 -8.60 -0.48 -1.07
C ALA A 40 -8.50 -0.35 0.45
N ARG A 41 -8.55 0.87 0.94
CA ARG A 41 -8.49 1.15 2.36
C ARG A 41 -9.66 2.04 2.75
N ARG A 42 -10.43 1.59 3.73
CA ARG A 42 -11.51 2.40 4.29
C ARG A 42 -10.94 3.60 5.04
N PRO A 43 -11.62 4.77 4.99
CA PRO A 43 -11.33 5.86 5.90
C PRO A 43 -11.54 5.41 7.35
N LEU A 44 -10.57 5.73 8.22
CA LEU A 44 -10.64 5.39 9.64
C LEU A 44 -11.81 6.08 10.32
N ALA A 45 -12.11 7.34 9.93
CA ALA A 45 -13.26 8.10 10.42
C ALA A 45 -14.58 7.35 10.17
N ALA A 46 -14.78 6.82 8.96
CA ALA A 46 -15.97 6.05 8.63
C ALA A 46 -16.03 4.71 9.38
N ALA A 47 -14.90 3.98 9.46
CA ALA A 47 -14.83 2.73 10.20
C ALA A 47 -15.17 2.94 11.70
N ARG A 48 -14.57 3.96 12.32
CA ARG A 48 -14.79 4.32 13.71
C ARG A 48 -16.24 4.70 14.00
N ALA A 49 -16.85 5.50 13.11
CA ALA A 49 -18.25 5.90 13.23
C ALA A 49 -19.19 4.70 13.16
N VAL A 50 -19.00 3.82 12.19
CA VAL A 50 -19.85 2.64 11.99
C VAL A 50 -19.71 1.68 13.17
N ILE A 51 -18.51 1.33 13.60
CA ILE A 51 -18.29 0.43 14.74
C ILE A 51 -18.96 1.01 16.01
N TRP A 52 -18.70 2.27 16.31
CA TRP A 52 -19.24 2.90 17.51
C TRP A 52 -20.77 2.95 17.50
N SER A 53 -21.38 3.39 16.39
CA SER A 53 -22.84 3.51 16.27
C SER A 53 -23.56 2.16 16.17
N SER A 54 -22.87 1.09 15.82
CA SER A 54 -23.42 -0.28 15.85
C SER A 54 -23.45 -0.86 17.26
N LEU A 55 -22.70 -0.29 18.19
CA LEU A 55 -22.61 -0.75 19.59
C LEU A 55 -23.45 0.08 20.54
N VAL A 56 -23.68 1.36 20.23
CA VAL A 56 -24.41 2.30 21.09
C VAL A 56 -25.90 2.25 20.78
N ASP A 57 -26.71 2.12 21.84
CA ASP A 57 -28.18 2.09 21.73
C ASP A 57 -28.73 3.44 21.26
N ASP A 58 -29.71 3.40 20.38
CA ASP A 58 -30.52 4.59 20.09
C ASP A 58 -31.45 4.91 21.27
N PRO A 59 -31.64 6.20 21.63
CA PRO A 59 -32.53 6.58 22.72
C PRO A 59 -33.96 6.05 22.61
N SER A 60 -34.44 5.77 21.40
CA SER A 60 -35.78 5.19 21.18
C SER A 60 -35.90 3.74 21.68
N ALA A 61 -34.78 3.06 21.90
CA ALA A 61 -34.77 1.73 22.51
C ALA A 61 -35.02 1.73 24.02
N HIS A 62 -34.96 2.91 24.67
CA HIS A 62 -35.09 3.12 26.11
C HIS A 62 -36.20 4.12 26.44
N PRO A 63 -37.47 3.82 26.11
CA PRO A 63 -38.61 4.73 26.37
C PRO A 63 -38.83 5.03 27.86
N GLU A 64 -38.35 4.17 28.74
CA GLU A 64 -38.34 4.36 30.20
C GLU A 64 -37.43 5.51 30.64
N LEU A 65 -36.33 5.77 29.91
CA LEU A 65 -35.38 6.86 30.14
C LEU A 65 -35.71 8.09 29.30
N TYR A 66 -36.22 7.89 28.09
CA TYR A 66 -36.50 8.93 27.12
C TYR A 66 -37.96 8.80 26.59
N PRO A 67 -38.96 9.20 27.42
CA PRO A 67 -40.37 8.89 27.14
C PRO A 67 -41.01 9.74 26.01
N THR A 68 -40.35 10.83 25.59
CA THR A 68 -40.85 11.68 24.52
C THR A 68 -39.85 11.76 23.35
N GLU A 69 -40.38 12.11 22.17
CA GLU A 69 -39.56 12.29 20.99
C GLU A 69 -38.50 13.41 21.18
N GLU A 70 -38.86 14.49 21.88
CA GLU A 70 -37.95 15.59 22.22
C GLU A 70 -36.82 15.10 23.12
N ALA A 71 -37.11 14.27 24.14
CA ALA A 71 -36.07 13.69 25.00
C ALA A 71 -35.13 12.74 24.24
N GLN A 72 -35.71 11.91 23.35
CA GLN A 72 -34.91 11.03 22.47
C GLN A 72 -34.03 11.85 21.54
N ASN A 73 -34.55 12.91 20.93
CA ASN A 73 -33.79 13.77 20.04
C ASN A 73 -32.67 14.54 20.79
N ALA A 74 -32.93 15.01 22.00
CA ALA A 74 -31.92 15.68 22.83
C ALA A 74 -30.76 14.75 23.15
N GLU A 75 -31.03 13.50 23.56
CA GLU A 75 -29.99 12.51 23.86
C GLU A 75 -29.27 12.09 22.56
N ARG A 76 -29.96 11.91 21.44
CA ARG A 76 -29.35 11.62 20.15
C ARG A 76 -28.38 12.72 19.72
N GLN A 77 -28.71 13.99 19.93
CA GLN A 77 -27.79 15.10 19.68
C GLN A 77 -26.55 15.06 20.59
N ARG A 78 -26.71 14.66 21.86
CA ARG A 78 -25.55 14.43 22.75
C ARG A 78 -24.63 13.34 22.21
N LEU A 79 -25.18 12.21 21.77
CA LEU A 79 -24.44 11.10 21.17
C LEU A 79 -23.75 11.53 19.85
N PHE A 80 -24.41 12.31 19.02
CA PHE A 80 -23.82 12.88 17.82
C PHE A 80 -22.63 13.77 18.15
N GLY A 81 -22.72 14.61 19.21
CA GLY A 81 -21.61 15.43 19.67
C GLY A 81 -20.37 14.62 20.10
N ILE A 82 -20.54 13.40 20.65
CA ILE A 82 -19.46 12.48 20.94
C ILE A 82 -18.88 11.94 19.62
N LEU A 83 -19.73 11.48 18.70
CA LEU A 83 -19.34 10.88 17.45
C LEU A 83 -18.59 11.88 16.55
N GLU A 84 -19.05 13.12 16.46
CA GLU A 84 -18.41 14.20 15.71
C GLU A 84 -17.01 14.55 16.23
N LYS A 85 -16.76 14.45 17.54
CA LYS A 85 -15.42 14.56 18.12
C LYS A 85 -14.58 13.32 17.81
N LEU A 86 -15.20 12.15 17.93
CA LEU A 86 -14.54 10.85 17.76
C LEU A 86 -13.99 10.64 16.35
N VAL A 87 -14.70 11.10 15.30
CA VAL A 87 -14.26 10.89 13.91
C VAL A 87 -13.10 11.78 13.47
N LYS A 88 -12.75 12.83 14.22
CA LYS A 88 -11.65 13.73 13.88
C LYS A 88 -10.30 13.03 14.01
N TRP A 89 -9.45 13.22 13.01
CA TRP A 89 -8.10 12.63 13.00
C TRP A 89 -7.26 13.05 14.22
N GLU A 90 -7.32 14.30 14.60
CA GLU A 90 -6.57 14.87 15.72
C GLU A 90 -6.92 14.20 17.06
N ASN A 91 -8.14 13.72 17.18
CA ASN A 91 -8.66 13.07 18.39
C ASN A 91 -8.47 11.53 18.37
N SER A 92 -7.75 10.99 17.37
CA SER A 92 -7.63 9.53 17.21
C SER A 92 -7.05 8.84 18.45
N ASN A 93 -6.15 9.51 19.18
CA ASN A 93 -5.57 9.01 20.44
C ASN A 93 -5.84 9.96 21.62
N ASP A 94 -6.84 10.85 21.52
CA ASP A 94 -7.23 11.71 22.62
C ASP A 94 -7.91 10.88 23.72
N PRO A 95 -7.33 10.81 24.95
CA PRO A 95 -7.82 9.93 25.99
C PRO A 95 -9.20 10.33 26.51
N GLU A 96 -9.56 11.61 26.52
CA GLU A 96 -10.88 12.08 27.01
C GLU A 96 -11.98 11.72 25.98
N VAL A 97 -11.71 11.92 24.68
CA VAL A 97 -12.66 11.59 23.61
C VAL A 97 -12.86 10.06 23.53
N LEU A 98 -11.78 9.29 23.64
CA LEU A 98 -11.84 7.83 23.63
C LEU A 98 -12.56 7.30 24.90
N ALA A 99 -12.30 7.88 26.08
CA ALA A 99 -12.97 7.48 27.30
C ALA A 99 -14.49 7.75 27.22
N ALA A 100 -14.91 8.89 26.71
CA ALA A 100 -16.31 9.21 26.50
C ALA A 100 -16.99 8.22 25.55
N ALA A 101 -16.34 7.90 24.42
CA ALA A 101 -16.86 6.95 23.44
C ALA A 101 -16.97 5.52 24.01
N LYS A 102 -15.93 5.05 24.75
CA LYS A 102 -15.90 3.73 25.42
C LYS A 102 -16.98 3.62 26.50
N ALA A 103 -17.23 4.70 27.25
CA ALA A 103 -18.29 4.72 28.27
C ALA A 103 -19.68 4.45 27.68
N GLU A 104 -20.00 5.01 26.51
CA GLU A 104 -21.27 4.74 25.84
C GLU A 104 -21.36 3.30 25.31
N ILE A 105 -20.27 2.75 24.80
CA ILE A 105 -20.20 1.32 24.41
C ILE A 105 -20.49 0.45 25.63
N LEU A 106 -19.80 0.67 26.75
CA LEU A 106 -19.97 -0.12 27.97
C LEU A 106 -21.42 -0.01 28.51
N ARG A 107 -22.00 1.19 28.47
CA ARG A 107 -23.39 1.42 28.88
C ARG A 107 -24.38 0.59 28.02
N SER A 108 -24.23 0.63 26.70
CA SER A 108 -25.11 -0.03 25.74
C SER A 108 -24.88 -1.55 25.62
N THR A 109 -23.79 -2.06 26.18
CA THR A 109 -23.44 -3.49 26.14
C THR A 109 -23.43 -4.12 27.54
N ASN A 110 -23.98 -3.46 28.56
CA ASN A 110 -23.98 -3.92 29.95
C ASN A 110 -22.56 -4.31 30.45
N ASN A 111 -21.56 -3.48 30.15
CA ASN A 111 -20.13 -3.71 30.44
C ASN A 111 -19.55 -4.99 29.82
N ASN A 112 -20.17 -5.54 28.79
CA ASN A 112 -19.71 -6.73 28.07
C ASN A 112 -19.67 -6.49 26.55
N PRO A 113 -18.77 -5.63 26.05
CA PRO A 113 -18.65 -5.36 24.62
C PRO A 113 -18.17 -6.63 23.91
N PRO A 114 -18.73 -6.93 22.71
CA PRO A 114 -18.28 -8.08 21.93
C PRO A 114 -16.89 -7.85 21.36
N ALA A 115 -16.21 -8.95 21.02
CA ALA A 115 -15.10 -8.89 20.09
C ALA A 115 -15.62 -8.55 18.69
N LEU A 116 -14.76 -7.94 17.86
CA LEU A 116 -15.08 -7.62 16.46
C LEU A 116 -14.30 -8.55 15.51
N LEU A 117 -14.97 -9.04 14.48
CA LEU A 117 -14.34 -9.74 13.36
C LEU A 117 -14.50 -8.94 12.07
N ASP A 118 -13.39 -8.76 11.36
CA ASP A 118 -13.38 -8.40 9.94
C ASP A 118 -12.82 -9.58 9.13
N PRO A 119 -13.66 -10.36 8.41
CA PRO A 119 -13.22 -11.50 7.63
C PRO A 119 -12.51 -11.15 6.31
N PHE A 120 -12.52 -9.87 5.90
CA PHE A 120 -11.83 -9.32 4.73
C PHE A 120 -11.04 -8.06 5.12
N ALA A 121 -10.13 -8.22 6.09
CA ALA A 121 -9.49 -7.10 6.78
C ALA A 121 -8.64 -6.19 5.87
N GLY A 122 -8.09 -6.73 4.77
CA GLY A 122 -7.36 -5.96 3.76
C GLY A 122 -6.33 -5.01 4.37
N GLY A 123 -6.53 -3.71 4.16
CA GLY A 123 -5.67 -2.66 4.70
C GLY A 123 -5.84 -2.38 6.20
N GLY A 124 -6.71 -3.09 6.92
CA GLY A 124 -6.81 -3.11 8.39
C GLY A 124 -7.48 -1.91 9.05
N ALA A 125 -8.25 -1.10 8.34
CA ALA A 125 -8.88 0.08 8.93
C ALA A 125 -9.92 -0.28 10.00
N ILE A 126 -10.76 -1.27 9.74
CA ILE A 126 -11.83 -1.71 10.64
C ILE A 126 -11.25 -2.32 11.93
N PRO A 127 -10.36 -3.32 11.89
CA PRO A 127 -9.82 -3.90 13.12
C PRO A 127 -8.95 -2.93 13.92
N LEU A 128 -8.25 -1.99 13.27
CA LEU A 128 -7.49 -0.94 13.95
C LEU A 128 -8.42 -0.03 14.78
N GLU A 129 -9.55 0.39 14.20
CA GLU A 129 -10.49 1.27 14.89
C GLU A 129 -11.30 0.53 15.97
N ALA A 130 -11.57 -0.77 15.78
CA ALA A 130 -12.13 -1.61 16.84
C ALA A 130 -11.20 -1.67 18.07
N GLN A 131 -9.90 -1.93 17.84
CA GLN A 131 -8.89 -1.94 18.89
C GLN A 131 -8.80 -0.57 19.59
N ARG A 132 -8.84 0.55 18.84
CA ARG A 132 -8.84 1.91 19.37
C ARG A 132 -10.04 2.18 20.30
N LEU A 133 -11.20 1.63 19.96
CA LEU A 133 -12.42 1.70 20.77
C LEU A 133 -12.39 0.74 21.97
N GLY A 134 -11.31 -0.03 22.15
CA GLY A 134 -11.13 -0.94 23.30
C GLY A 134 -11.73 -2.34 23.10
N LEU A 135 -12.11 -2.70 21.86
CA LEU A 135 -12.61 -4.03 21.55
C LEU A 135 -11.46 -5.01 21.30
N GLU A 136 -11.68 -6.29 21.58
CA GLU A 136 -10.85 -7.36 21.02
C GLU A 136 -11.12 -7.41 19.51
N ALA A 137 -10.08 -7.26 18.68
CA ALA A 137 -10.21 -7.25 17.24
C ALA A 137 -9.62 -8.53 16.62
N HIS A 138 -10.42 -9.17 15.75
CA HIS A 138 -10.00 -10.29 14.91
C HIS A 138 -9.96 -9.81 13.46
N ALA A 139 -8.78 -9.87 12.85
CA ALA A 139 -8.57 -9.54 11.46
C ALA A 139 -8.24 -10.81 10.68
N HIS A 140 -9.11 -11.21 9.76
CA HIS A 140 -8.87 -12.32 8.87
C HIS A 140 -8.71 -11.83 7.43
N ASP A 141 -7.82 -12.45 6.68
CA ASP A 141 -7.68 -12.24 5.24
C ASP A 141 -7.04 -13.46 4.61
N LEU A 142 -7.38 -13.75 3.37
CA LEU A 142 -6.76 -14.82 2.60
C LEU A 142 -5.34 -14.41 2.13
N ASN A 143 -5.14 -13.11 1.90
CA ASN A 143 -3.91 -12.56 1.33
C ASN A 143 -2.82 -12.36 2.40
N PRO A 144 -1.66 -13.04 2.29
CA PRO A 144 -0.58 -12.92 3.27
C PRO A 144 -0.05 -11.50 3.47
N VAL A 145 -0.08 -10.66 2.43
CA VAL A 145 0.34 -9.25 2.53
C VAL A 145 -0.62 -8.47 3.42
N ALA A 146 -1.94 -8.66 3.25
CA ALA A 146 -2.95 -8.06 4.12
C ALA A 146 -2.80 -8.57 5.56
N VAL A 147 -2.58 -9.86 5.76
CA VAL A 147 -2.32 -10.47 7.07
C VAL A 147 -1.11 -9.81 7.74
N MET A 148 0.00 -9.63 7.03
CA MET A 148 1.19 -8.96 7.58
C MET A 148 0.94 -7.49 7.90
N ILE A 149 0.21 -6.76 7.05
CA ILE A 149 -0.20 -5.38 7.33
C ILE A 149 -0.98 -5.31 8.65
N ASN A 150 -1.96 -6.19 8.84
CA ASN A 150 -2.76 -6.23 10.06
C ASN A 150 -1.92 -6.63 11.28
N LYS A 151 -1.02 -7.63 11.17
CA LYS A 151 -0.10 -7.99 12.27
C LYS A 151 0.76 -6.81 12.70
N ALA A 152 1.31 -6.07 11.74
CA ALA A 152 2.13 -4.88 12.00
C ALA A 152 1.33 -3.70 12.55
N MET A 153 -0.01 -3.69 12.42
CA MET A 153 -0.86 -2.62 12.95
C MET A 153 -1.43 -2.92 14.33
N ILE A 154 -2.00 -4.12 14.54
CA ILE A 154 -2.84 -4.40 15.71
C ILE A 154 -2.34 -5.55 16.59
N GLU A 155 -1.39 -6.37 16.11
CA GLU A 155 -0.88 -7.51 16.89
C GLU A 155 0.51 -7.24 17.50
N ILE A 156 1.45 -6.73 16.69
CA ILE A 156 2.84 -6.51 17.14
C ILE A 156 2.95 -5.31 18.09
N PRO A 157 2.43 -4.10 17.76
CA PRO A 157 2.67 -2.92 18.58
C PRO A 157 2.16 -3.01 20.02
N PRO A 158 0.95 -3.55 20.31
CA PRO A 158 0.47 -3.71 21.68
C PRO A 158 1.32 -4.67 22.51
N ARG A 159 1.95 -5.66 21.86
CA ARG A 159 2.80 -6.65 22.54
C ARG A 159 4.07 -6.04 23.13
N PHE A 160 4.56 -4.97 22.52
CA PHE A 160 5.76 -4.25 22.93
C PHE A 160 5.47 -2.81 23.36
N ALA A 161 4.22 -2.54 23.76
CA ALA A 161 3.83 -1.20 24.23
C ALA A 161 4.60 -0.81 25.48
N GLY A 162 5.12 0.43 25.50
CA GLY A 162 5.91 0.96 26.60
C GLY A 162 7.33 0.39 26.71
N GLN A 163 7.73 -0.52 25.81
CA GLN A 163 9.10 -1.06 25.79
C GLN A 163 10.11 0.07 25.52
N VAL A 164 11.10 0.19 26.37
CA VAL A 164 12.23 1.11 26.16
C VAL A 164 13.07 0.62 24.98
N PRO A 165 13.59 1.53 24.12
CA PRO A 165 14.45 1.13 23.02
C PRO A 165 15.66 0.34 23.47
N VAL A 166 16.00 -0.72 22.73
CA VAL A 166 17.12 -1.60 23.08
C VAL A 166 18.43 -1.20 22.43
N ASN A 167 18.39 -0.31 21.44
CA ASN A 167 19.56 0.12 20.69
C ASN A 167 20.61 0.85 21.57
N PRO A 168 21.91 0.71 21.29
CA PRO A 168 22.99 1.30 22.11
C PRO A 168 22.92 2.82 22.25
N ASP A 169 22.49 3.56 21.23
CA ASP A 169 22.46 5.01 21.25
C ASP A 169 21.39 5.56 22.21
N SER A 170 20.27 4.85 22.34
CA SER A 170 19.18 5.22 23.27
C SER A 170 19.56 4.96 24.72
N ARG A 171 20.46 4.02 24.99
CA ARG A 171 20.94 3.71 26.37
C ARG A 171 21.74 4.85 26.99
N THR A 172 22.38 5.67 26.16
CA THR A 172 23.24 6.78 26.64
C THR A 172 22.47 8.06 26.93
N ARG A 173 21.18 8.12 26.59
CA ARG A 173 20.33 9.28 26.87
C ARG A 173 19.79 9.22 28.31
N LEU A 174 20.17 10.19 29.13
CA LEU A 174 19.74 10.33 30.52
C LEU A 174 18.21 10.53 30.70
N ASP A 175 17.50 10.87 29.63
CA ASP A 175 16.04 11.11 29.61
C ASP A 175 15.23 9.81 29.47
N GLY A 176 15.88 8.67 29.45
CA GLY A 176 15.37 7.41 28.89
C GLY A 176 14.34 6.63 29.70
N ALA A 177 14.07 6.98 30.97
CA ALA A 177 13.19 6.12 31.77
C ALA A 177 11.74 6.62 31.89
N ALA A 178 11.43 7.85 31.54
CA ALA A 178 10.15 8.47 31.94
C ALA A 178 9.19 8.80 30.79
N GLY A 179 9.36 8.31 29.57
CA GLY A 179 8.58 8.88 28.47
C GLY A 179 8.20 8.02 27.28
N TRP A 180 8.57 6.75 27.19
CA TRP A 180 8.22 5.93 26.04
C TRP A 180 6.78 5.40 26.15
N GLN A 181 5.89 5.90 25.29
CA GLN A 181 4.48 5.49 25.26
C GLN A 181 4.18 4.64 24.02
N GLY A 182 3.23 3.72 24.14
CA GLY A 182 2.80 2.88 23.03
C GLY A 182 3.99 2.21 22.32
N ALA A 183 4.07 2.32 21.01
CA ALA A 183 5.13 1.71 20.19
C ALA A 183 6.32 2.64 19.87
N GLN A 184 6.50 3.74 20.61
CA GLN A 184 7.58 4.71 20.36
C GLN A 184 8.98 4.11 20.49
N GLY A 185 9.19 3.22 21.48
CA GLY A 185 10.47 2.54 21.66
C GLY A 185 10.79 1.62 20.48
N LEU A 186 9.82 0.85 20.03
CA LEU A 186 9.94 0.03 18.82
C LEU A 186 10.23 0.89 17.57
N ALA A 187 9.57 2.05 17.42
CA ALA A 187 9.84 2.97 16.33
C ALA A 187 11.30 3.50 16.34
N ALA A 188 11.83 3.82 17.51
CA ALA A 188 13.22 4.27 17.66
C ALA A 188 14.22 3.17 17.26
N ASP A 189 13.94 1.92 17.63
CA ASP A 189 14.79 0.79 17.25
C ASP A 189 14.70 0.49 15.74
N VAL A 190 13.52 0.52 15.14
CA VAL A 190 13.36 0.38 13.68
C VAL A 190 14.17 1.45 12.92
N GLN A 191 14.15 2.68 13.40
CA GLN A 191 14.96 3.77 12.81
C GLN A 191 16.47 3.47 12.94
N TYR A 192 16.93 3.09 14.14
CA TYR A 192 18.34 2.81 14.40
C TYR A 192 18.88 1.65 13.56
N TYR A 193 18.18 0.51 13.57
CA TYR A 193 18.61 -0.67 12.80
C TYR A 193 18.46 -0.46 11.29
N GLY A 194 17.50 0.36 10.86
CA GLY A 194 17.40 0.81 9.46
C GLY A 194 18.61 1.62 9.00
N GLU A 195 19.08 2.54 9.84
CA GLU A 195 20.31 3.29 9.56
C GLU A 195 21.55 2.40 9.56
N TRP A 196 21.61 1.43 10.47
CA TRP A 196 22.64 0.40 10.46
C TRP A 196 22.61 -0.40 9.15
N MET A 197 21.43 -0.85 8.71
CA MET A 197 21.28 -1.57 7.43
C MET A 197 21.73 -0.71 6.24
N LYS A 198 21.39 0.57 6.20
CA LYS A 198 21.85 1.49 5.15
C LYS A 198 23.36 1.56 5.09
N ARG A 199 24.04 1.72 6.24
CA ARG A 199 25.52 1.78 6.31
C ARG A 199 26.16 0.47 5.86
N GLU A 200 25.63 -0.66 6.32
CA GLU A 200 26.17 -1.98 5.99
C GLU A 200 25.92 -2.33 4.51
N ALA A 201 24.75 -2.03 3.96
CA ALA A 201 24.49 -2.19 2.54
C ALA A 201 25.43 -1.31 1.70
N PHE A 202 25.62 -0.05 2.09
CA PHE A 202 26.57 0.84 1.39
C PHE A 202 28.00 0.29 1.43
N ARG A 203 28.45 -0.29 2.54
CA ARG A 203 29.75 -0.95 2.65
C ARG A 203 29.90 -2.12 1.65
N ARG A 204 28.81 -2.88 1.41
CA ARG A 204 28.80 -4.06 0.50
C ARG A 204 28.71 -3.66 -0.97
N ILE A 205 27.80 -2.77 -1.31
CA ILE A 205 27.41 -2.46 -2.69
C ILE A 205 27.52 -0.97 -3.07
N GLY A 206 28.08 -0.11 -2.21
CA GLY A 206 28.19 1.33 -2.48
C GLY A 206 29.00 1.66 -3.74
N HIS A 207 29.93 0.80 -4.16
CA HIS A 207 30.70 0.93 -5.40
C HIS A 207 29.82 0.89 -6.67
N LEU A 208 28.60 0.33 -6.60
CA LEU A 208 27.64 0.32 -7.71
C LEU A 208 26.90 1.66 -7.86
N TYR A 209 27.10 2.59 -6.95
CA TYR A 209 26.44 3.88 -6.89
C TYR A 209 27.45 5.03 -6.83
N PRO A 210 28.30 5.20 -7.86
CA PRO A 210 29.35 6.22 -7.86
C PRO A 210 28.74 7.62 -7.82
N LYS A 211 29.50 8.55 -7.27
CA LYS A 211 29.21 9.97 -7.39
C LYS A 211 29.39 10.44 -8.83
N VAL A 212 28.77 11.56 -9.17
CA VAL A 212 28.94 12.17 -10.50
C VAL A 212 29.77 13.46 -10.39
N LYS A 213 30.64 13.69 -11.36
CA LYS A 213 31.40 14.94 -11.47
C LYS A 213 30.48 16.07 -11.91
N VAL A 214 30.50 17.16 -11.19
CA VAL A 214 29.69 18.34 -11.47
C VAL A 214 30.51 19.36 -12.24
N PRO A 215 30.08 19.80 -13.44
CA PRO A 215 30.72 20.87 -14.19
C PRO A 215 30.84 22.14 -13.35
N HIS A 216 31.88 22.93 -13.62
CA HIS A 216 32.18 24.14 -12.84
C HIS A 216 31.02 25.15 -12.85
N GLU A 217 30.35 25.28 -13.98
CA GLU A 217 29.17 26.16 -14.20
C GLU A 217 27.95 25.73 -13.35
N LEU A 218 27.88 24.47 -12.92
CA LEU A 218 26.84 23.94 -12.02
C LEU A 218 27.29 23.82 -10.56
N GLY A 219 28.47 24.37 -10.23
CA GLY A 219 28.96 24.45 -8.85
C GLY A 219 30.23 23.65 -8.59
N GLY A 220 30.70 22.85 -9.54
CA GLY A 220 31.94 22.06 -9.45
C GLY A 220 31.95 20.94 -8.40
N GLY A 221 32.98 20.14 -8.36
CA GLY A 221 33.17 19.05 -7.41
C GLY A 221 32.42 17.79 -7.78
N GLU A 222 31.94 17.05 -6.78
CA GLU A 222 31.17 15.80 -6.94
C GLU A 222 29.80 15.92 -6.28
N ALA A 223 28.83 15.22 -6.83
CA ALA A 223 27.49 15.12 -6.27
C ALA A 223 27.05 13.66 -6.13
N THR A 224 26.22 13.39 -5.11
CA THR A 224 25.51 12.12 -5.01
C THR A 224 24.44 12.05 -6.10
N VAL A 225 24.39 10.96 -6.82
CA VAL A 225 23.35 10.72 -7.81
C VAL A 225 22.05 10.37 -7.08
N ILE A 226 20.93 11.03 -7.47
CA ILE A 226 19.58 10.76 -7.00
C ILE A 226 18.94 9.65 -7.83
N ALA A 227 19.07 9.78 -9.17
CA ALA A 227 18.49 8.83 -10.11
C ALA A 227 19.21 8.85 -11.45
N TRP A 228 19.17 7.74 -12.15
CA TRP A 228 19.53 7.58 -13.56
C TRP A 228 18.26 7.48 -14.40
N ILE A 229 18.20 8.26 -15.48
CA ILE A 229 17.04 8.27 -16.39
C ILE A 229 17.39 7.47 -17.65
N TRP A 230 16.68 6.37 -17.83
CA TRP A 230 16.91 5.40 -18.90
C TRP A 230 15.77 5.41 -19.92
N ALA A 231 16.07 5.14 -21.18
CA ALA A 231 15.08 4.71 -22.17
C ALA A 231 15.29 3.24 -22.54
N ARG A 232 14.22 2.48 -22.71
CA ARG A 232 14.28 1.17 -23.38
C ARG A 232 14.59 1.37 -24.84
N THR A 233 15.25 0.39 -25.48
CA THR A 233 15.60 0.47 -26.89
C THR A 233 15.11 -0.74 -27.66
N VAL A 234 14.84 -0.56 -28.96
CA VAL A 234 14.65 -1.61 -29.95
C VAL A 234 15.39 -1.24 -31.23
N LYS A 235 15.77 -2.22 -32.04
CA LYS A 235 16.29 -1.94 -33.37
C LYS A 235 15.26 -1.24 -34.22
N CYS A 236 15.70 -0.31 -35.07
CA CYS A 236 14.83 0.36 -36.01
C CYS A 236 14.23 -0.64 -37.02
N PRO A 237 12.90 -0.60 -37.31
CA PRO A 237 12.28 -1.51 -38.27
C PRO A 237 12.80 -1.35 -39.70
N ASN A 238 13.45 -0.23 -40.03
CA ASN A 238 14.12 -0.04 -41.30
C ASN A 238 15.50 -0.73 -41.30
N PRO A 239 15.71 -1.83 -42.05
CA PRO A 239 16.96 -2.59 -42.03
C PRO A 239 18.19 -1.76 -42.49
N ALA A 240 17.97 -0.76 -43.32
CA ALA A 240 19.04 0.13 -43.82
C ALA A 240 19.50 1.13 -42.75
N CYS A 241 18.71 1.37 -41.73
CA CYS A 241 19.02 2.31 -40.63
C CYS A 241 19.92 1.68 -39.57
N GLY A 242 19.55 0.50 -39.05
CA GLY A 242 20.30 -0.24 -38.02
C GLY A 242 20.40 0.44 -36.65
N CYS A 243 19.69 1.56 -36.45
CA CYS A 243 19.73 2.34 -35.20
C CYS A 243 19.13 1.55 -34.04
N GLU A 244 19.79 1.54 -32.87
CA GLU A 244 19.19 1.22 -31.59
C GLU A 244 18.31 2.39 -31.16
N MET A 245 17.01 2.26 -31.40
CA MET A 245 16.05 3.35 -31.27
C MET A 245 15.56 3.46 -29.83
N PRO A 246 15.79 4.60 -29.14
CA PRO A 246 15.27 4.81 -27.81
C PRO A 246 13.77 5.09 -27.80
N LEU A 247 13.04 4.38 -26.92
CA LEU A 247 11.60 4.47 -26.75
C LEU A 247 11.26 5.52 -25.67
N ALA A 248 11.58 6.80 -25.93
CA ALA A 248 11.37 7.86 -24.95
C ALA A 248 10.00 8.51 -25.09
N SER A 249 9.25 8.56 -23.99
CA SER A 249 7.94 9.22 -23.92
C SER A 249 8.05 10.70 -23.59
N THR A 250 9.16 11.13 -22.96
CA THR A 250 9.44 12.54 -22.67
C THR A 250 10.93 12.77 -22.56
N PHE A 251 11.38 13.93 -23.03
CA PHE A 251 12.73 14.43 -22.80
C PHE A 251 12.80 15.57 -21.78
N VAL A 252 11.68 15.95 -21.17
CA VAL A 252 11.62 17.02 -20.18
C VAL A 252 12.00 16.50 -18.80
N LEU A 253 13.10 17.01 -18.24
CA LEU A 253 13.61 16.65 -16.91
C LEU A 253 13.06 17.56 -15.81
N SER A 254 12.91 18.87 -16.08
CA SER A 254 12.40 19.85 -15.14
C SER A 254 11.52 20.89 -15.83
N LYS A 255 10.37 21.18 -15.19
CA LYS A 255 9.47 22.29 -15.56
C LYS A 255 9.50 23.43 -14.55
N LYS A 256 10.47 23.42 -13.64
CA LYS A 256 10.60 24.42 -12.58
C LYS A 256 11.11 25.73 -13.16
N LYS A 257 10.34 26.82 -13.01
CA LYS A 257 10.67 28.14 -13.56
C LYS A 257 12.08 28.58 -13.16
N GLY A 258 12.90 28.91 -14.16
CA GLY A 258 14.30 29.30 -14.00
C GLY A 258 15.29 28.15 -13.72
N LYS A 259 14.81 26.91 -13.76
CA LYS A 259 15.59 25.67 -13.61
C LYS A 259 15.09 24.59 -14.57
N GLU A 260 14.50 25.01 -15.69
CA GLU A 260 14.04 24.10 -16.73
C GLU A 260 15.23 23.34 -17.29
N ALA A 261 15.05 22.03 -17.50
CA ALA A 261 16.07 21.15 -18.08
C ALA A 261 15.42 20.08 -18.93
N TRP A 262 16.12 19.68 -19.99
CA TRP A 262 15.62 18.67 -20.93
C TRP A 262 16.78 17.92 -21.58
N ILE A 263 16.48 16.78 -22.20
CA ILE A 263 17.43 15.88 -22.87
C ILE A 263 17.37 16.17 -24.37
N LYS A 264 18.51 16.54 -24.96
CA LYS A 264 18.66 16.69 -26.40
C LYS A 264 19.17 15.40 -27.01
N PRO A 265 18.40 14.67 -27.81
CA PRO A 265 18.94 13.55 -28.60
C PRO A 265 19.80 14.09 -29.75
N ILE A 266 20.96 13.50 -29.92
CA ILE A 266 21.91 13.79 -31.00
C ILE A 266 22.13 12.52 -31.78
N THR A 267 22.02 12.62 -33.11
CA THR A 267 22.18 11.48 -34.02
C THR A 267 23.49 11.65 -34.82
N GLU A 268 24.32 10.60 -34.76
CA GLU A 268 25.56 10.50 -35.54
C GLU A 268 25.55 9.18 -36.31
N GLY A 269 25.21 9.25 -37.59
CA GLY A 269 24.96 8.06 -38.39
C GLY A 269 23.75 7.27 -37.87
N ASN A 270 23.97 6.05 -37.45
CA ASN A 270 22.95 5.18 -36.84
C ASN A 270 23.01 5.15 -35.29
N ASN A 271 23.86 5.97 -34.70
CA ASN A 271 23.98 6.06 -33.22
C ASN A 271 23.19 7.24 -32.70
N VAL A 272 22.61 7.04 -31.50
CA VAL A 272 21.94 8.09 -30.74
C VAL A 272 22.67 8.27 -29.41
N HIS A 273 23.00 9.50 -29.07
CA HIS A 273 23.50 9.87 -27.75
C HIS A 273 22.70 11.06 -27.20
N PHE A 274 22.86 11.35 -25.92
CA PHE A 274 22.04 12.32 -25.23
C PHE A 274 22.88 13.38 -24.53
N GLU A 275 22.45 14.63 -24.65
CA GLU A 275 23.00 15.77 -23.92
C GLU A 275 21.92 16.45 -23.11
N VAL A 276 22.22 16.80 -21.87
CA VAL A 276 21.31 17.60 -21.05
C VAL A 276 21.50 19.08 -21.39
N GLN A 277 20.37 19.75 -21.64
CA GLN A 277 20.30 21.18 -21.94
C GLN A 277 19.46 21.86 -20.87
N TYR A 278 19.88 23.08 -20.47
CA TYR A 278 19.13 23.92 -19.57
C TYR A 278 18.30 24.93 -20.35
N GLY A 279 17.11 25.22 -19.84
CA GLY A 279 16.11 26.06 -20.48
C GLY A 279 14.88 25.23 -20.93
N LYS A 280 13.98 25.92 -21.63
CA LYS A 280 12.71 25.32 -22.09
C LYS A 280 12.95 24.35 -23.24
N CYS A 281 12.39 23.15 -23.13
CA CYS A 281 12.43 22.14 -24.19
C CYS A 281 11.68 22.65 -25.44
N PRO A 282 12.32 22.66 -26.65
CA PRO A 282 11.61 22.93 -27.89
C PRO A 282 10.60 21.81 -28.19
N LYS A 283 9.48 22.17 -28.81
CA LYS A 283 8.39 21.22 -29.10
C LYS A 283 8.82 20.01 -29.95
N GLU A 284 9.75 20.21 -30.85
CA GLU A 284 10.29 19.16 -31.74
C GLU A 284 11.07 18.07 -30.98
N TYR A 285 11.53 18.36 -29.74
CA TYR A 285 12.28 17.43 -28.90
C TYR A 285 11.48 16.95 -27.69
N GLU A 286 10.16 17.17 -27.62
CA GLU A 286 9.42 16.77 -26.41
C GLU A 286 9.31 15.25 -26.24
N SER A 287 9.24 14.48 -27.34
CA SER A 287 9.03 13.02 -27.30
C SER A 287 9.32 12.36 -28.65
N PHE A 288 9.74 11.09 -28.61
CA PHE A 288 9.69 10.21 -29.80
C PHE A 288 8.41 9.41 -29.91
N LYS A 289 7.55 9.45 -28.89
CA LYS A 289 6.31 8.68 -28.85
C LYS A 289 5.25 9.29 -29.76
N VAL A 290 4.62 8.43 -30.57
CA VAL A 290 3.54 8.79 -31.48
C VAL A 290 2.22 8.18 -30.98
N GLY A 291 1.30 9.03 -30.50
CA GLY A 291 0.00 8.58 -30.00
C GLY A 291 0.04 7.87 -28.63
N ARG A 292 -0.95 7.02 -28.39
CA ARG A 292 -1.17 6.40 -27.06
C ARG A 292 -0.51 5.03 -26.88
N SER A 293 -0.39 4.24 -27.95
CA SER A 293 0.18 2.89 -27.95
C SER A 293 1.71 2.90 -27.90
N ALA A 294 2.37 1.74 -27.96
CA ALA A 294 3.81 1.59 -28.04
C ALA A 294 4.32 1.87 -29.48
N VAL A 295 4.11 3.07 -29.94
CA VAL A 295 4.48 3.56 -31.29
C VAL A 295 5.48 4.69 -31.15
N PHE A 296 6.64 4.57 -31.77
CA PHE A 296 7.75 5.52 -31.64
C PHE A 296 8.38 5.84 -33.00
N LYS A 297 8.90 7.05 -33.13
CA LYS A 297 9.60 7.54 -34.34
C LYS A 297 11.11 7.36 -34.14
N CYS A 298 11.76 6.75 -35.11
CA CYS A 298 13.22 6.63 -35.13
C CYS A 298 13.88 8.02 -35.27
N PRO A 299 14.80 8.40 -34.37
CA PRO A 299 15.47 9.70 -34.47
C PRO A 299 16.45 9.79 -35.66
N CYS A 300 16.96 8.66 -36.15
CA CYS A 300 17.95 8.65 -37.25
C CYS A 300 17.30 8.73 -38.64
N CYS A 301 16.27 7.93 -38.90
CA CYS A 301 15.67 7.88 -40.26
C CYS A 301 14.21 8.33 -40.33
N GLY A 302 13.56 8.57 -39.19
CA GLY A 302 12.16 8.99 -39.15
C GLY A 302 11.14 7.86 -39.27
N GLU A 303 11.56 6.60 -39.46
CA GLU A 303 10.67 5.43 -39.53
C GLU A 303 9.88 5.28 -38.24
N ILE A 304 8.63 4.80 -38.33
CA ILE A 304 7.72 4.66 -37.20
C ILE A 304 7.53 3.18 -36.89
N THR A 305 7.78 2.78 -35.62
CA THR A 305 7.45 1.43 -35.14
C THR A 305 5.95 1.26 -35.01
N THR A 306 5.50 0.01 -35.07
CA THR A 306 4.15 -0.38 -34.64
C THR A 306 4.18 -0.97 -33.23
N ASP A 307 3.05 -0.93 -32.53
CA ASP A 307 2.88 -1.58 -31.23
C ASP A 307 3.19 -3.09 -31.29
N ALA A 308 2.77 -3.74 -32.41
CA ALA A 308 3.06 -5.15 -32.64
C ALA A 308 4.56 -5.42 -32.77
N TYR A 309 5.30 -4.55 -33.47
CA TYR A 309 6.76 -4.65 -33.61
C TYR A 309 7.46 -4.59 -32.25
N VAL A 310 7.12 -3.61 -31.44
CA VAL A 310 7.73 -3.46 -30.10
C VAL A 310 7.40 -4.66 -29.20
N LYS A 311 6.16 -5.18 -29.25
CA LYS A 311 5.77 -6.39 -28.52
C LYS A 311 6.54 -7.63 -28.99
N GLN A 312 6.74 -7.79 -30.29
CA GLN A 312 7.48 -8.91 -30.85
C GLN A 312 8.93 -8.91 -30.34
N HIS A 313 9.65 -7.79 -30.43
CA HIS A 313 11.03 -7.66 -29.94
C HIS A 313 11.11 -7.80 -28.41
N GLY A 314 10.11 -7.28 -27.68
CA GLY A 314 10.02 -7.50 -26.25
C GLY A 314 9.92 -8.98 -25.87
N LYS A 315 9.01 -9.72 -26.51
CA LYS A 315 8.83 -11.18 -26.29
C LYS A 315 10.03 -12.00 -26.73
N ALA A 316 10.82 -11.51 -27.67
CA ALA A 316 12.09 -12.12 -28.09
C ALA A 316 13.26 -11.75 -27.17
N HIS A 317 13.03 -10.96 -26.10
CA HIS A 317 14.06 -10.43 -25.20
C HIS A 317 15.17 -9.63 -25.91
N GLU A 318 14.79 -8.93 -26.98
CA GLU A 318 15.69 -8.11 -27.80
C GLU A 318 15.62 -6.61 -27.47
N MET A 319 14.87 -6.23 -26.44
CA MET A 319 14.87 -4.86 -25.94
C MET A 319 16.10 -4.60 -25.08
N GLY A 320 16.81 -3.51 -25.40
CA GLY A 320 17.89 -2.97 -24.61
C GLY A 320 17.47 -1.80 -23.72
N SER A 321 18.46 -1.10 -23.17
CA SER A 321 18.26 0.17 -22.46
C SER A 321 19.45 1.11 -22.68
N GLN A 322 19.20 2.41 -22.69
CA GLN A 322 20.23 3.45 -22.86
C GLN A 322 20.04 4.55 -21.81
N LEU A 323 21.14 4.95 -21.16
CA LEU A 323 21.14 6.05 -20.20
C LEU A 323 20.94 7.38 -20.94
N MET A 324 19.94 8.18 -20.52
CA MET A 324 19.63 9.47 -21.13
C MET A 324 20.11 10.66 -20.31
N ALA A 325 20.07 10.56 -18.98
CA ALA A 325 20.50 11.63 -18.08
C ALA A 325 20.80 11.09 -16.67
N VAL A 326 21.57 11.86 -15.91
CA VAL A 326 21.86 11.63 -14.49
C VAL A 326 21.29 12.82 -13.68
N VAL A 327 20.58 12.52 -12.59
CA VAL A 327 20.06 13.53 -11.67
C VAL A 327 20.90 13.52 -10.40
N GLY A 328 21.54 14.62 -10.08
CA GLY A 328 22.43 14.77 -8.92
C GLY A 328 21.89 15.69 -7.83
N GLU A 329 22.46 15.57 -6.63
CA GLU A 329 22.21 16.47 -5.48
C GLU A 329 23.10 17.72 -5.59
N GLY A 330 22.58 18.82 -6.14
CA GLY A 330 23.30 20.07 -6.21
C GLY A 330 23.14 20.94 -4.94
N LYS A 331 24.01 21.92 -4.75
CA LYS A 331 24.00 22.84 -3.61
C LYS A 331 22.67 23.60 -3.41
N HIS A 332 21.96 23.87 -4.51
CA HIS A 332 20.72 24.67 -4.51
C HIS A 332 19.51 23.88 -5.08
N GLY A 333 19.53 22.57 -4.95
CA GLY A 333 18.50 21.67 -5.46
C GLY A 333 19.07 20.67 -6.47
N ARG A 334 18.21 20.09 -7.30
CA ARG A 334 18.64 19.07 -8.28
C ARG A 334 19.43 19.68 -9.42
N ILE A 335 20.43 18.94 -9.89
CA ILE A 335 21.19 19.20 -11.11
C ILE A 335 20.95 18.05 -12.07
N TYR A 336 20.97 18.37 -13.36
CA TYR A 336 20.75 17.43 -14.44
C TYR A 336 22.01 17.38 -15.30
N LEU A 337 22.52 16.19 -15.54
CA LEU A 337 23.80 15.98 -16.21
C LEU A 337 23.64 15.01 -17.38
N SER A 338 24.41 15.22 -18.43
CA SER A 338 24.53 14.27 -19.54
C SER A 338 25.11 12.95 -19.04
N PRO A 339 24.78 11.82 -19.69
CA PRO A 339 25.39 10.54 -19.39
C PRO A 339 26.91 10.60 -19.50
N ASP A 340 27.60 9.91 -18.61
CA ASP A 340 29.02 9.64 -18.73
C ASP A 340 29.31 8.13 -18.72
N VAL A 341 30.51 7.74 -19.13
CA VAL A 341 30.93 6.34 -19.26
C VAL A 341 30.98 5.64 -17.89
N GLU A 342 31.42 6.35 -16.85
CA GLU A 342 31.54 5.80 -15.49
C GLU A 342 30.18 5.39 -14.95
N GLN A 343 29.15 6.24 -15.14
CA GLN A 343 27.77 5.97 -14.71
C GLN A 343 27.14 4.81 -15.48
N THR A 344 27.47 4.67 -16.76
CA THR A 344 26.96 3.58 -17.61
C THR A 344 27.60 2.24 -17.21
N ILE A 345 28.92 2.21 -16.99
CA ILE A 345 29.65 1.01 -16.56
C ILE A 345 29.17 0.57 -15.15
N ALA A 346 28.96 1.49 -14.24
CA ALA A 346 28.47 1.17 -12.89
C ALA A 346 27.06 0.56 -12.87
N ALA A 347 26.29 0.73 -13.93
CA ALA A 347 24.99 0.11 -14.09
C ALA A 347 25.01 -1.28 -14.73
N ASP A 348 26.11 -1.63 -15.39
CA ASP A 348 26.32 -2.95 -16.02
C ASP A 348 26.74 -3.97 -14.95
N VAL A 349 25.76 -4.42 -14.18
CA VAL A 349 25.92 -5.33 -13.05
C VAL A 349 25.38 -6.70 -13.44
N PRO A 350 26.10 -7.81 -13.14
CA PRO A 350 25.55 -9.14 -13.32
C PRO A 350 24.33 -9.36 -12.40
N ALA A 351 23.40 -10.22 -12.82
CA ALA A 351 22.30 -10.62 -11.94
C ALA A 351 22.87 -11.26 -10.66
N PRO A 352 22.27 -10.97 -9.47
CA PRO A 352 22.67 -11.64 -8.23
C PRO A 352 22.36 -13.14 -8.30
N GLU A 353 23.10 -13.96 -7.54
CA GLU A 353 22.93 -15.42 -7.55
C GLU A 353 21.54 -15.89 -7.12
N SER A 354 20.88 -15.12 -6.27
CA SER A 354 19.53 -15.43 -5.78
C SER A 354 18.71 -14.16 -5.65
N TYR A 355 17.51 -14.18 -6.18
CA TYR A 355 16.51 -13.10 -6.10
C TYR A 355 15.09 -13.67 -6.15
N PRO A 356 14.08 -12.95 -5.66
CA PRO A 356 12.70 -13.37 -5.76
C PRO A 356 12.23 -13.44 -7.20
N SER A 357 11.53 -14.50 -7.54
CA SER A 357 10.89 -14.68 -8.85
C SER A 357 9.46 -15.18 -8.69
N GLY A 358 8.66 -15.03 -9.73
CA GLY A 358 7.30 -15.50 -9.82
C GLY A 358 6.63 -15.02 -11.09
N ALA A 359 5.89 -15.91 -11.75
CA ALA A 359 5.23 -15.58 -13.01
C ALA A 359 4.15 -14.51 -12.81
N MET A 360 4.18 -13.46 -13.61
CA MET A 360 3.11 -12.47 -13.65
C MET A 360 1.89 -13.01 -14.39
N PRO A 361 0.66 -12.67 -13.94
CA PRO A 361 -0.56 -13.09 -14.61
C PRO A 361 -0.71 -12.40 -15.98
N GLU A 362 -1.19 -13.14 -16.97
CA GLU A 362 -1.52 -12.62 -18.29
C GLU A 362 -2.87 -11.86 -18.27
N ASN A 363 -2.94 -10.79 -17.51
CA ASN A 363 -4.12 -9.94 -17.42
C ASN A 363 -3.80 -8.51 -17.84
N PRO A 364 -4.12 -8.10 -19.09
CA PRO A 364 -3.78 -6.77 -19.61
C PRO A 364 -4.49 -5.62 -18.89
N ARG A 365 -5.54 -5.89 -18.11
CA ARG A 365 -6.25 -4.88 -17.31
C ARG A 365 -5.35 -4.33 -16.20
N TRP A 366 -4.55 -5.20 -15.57
CA TRP A 366 -3.70 -4.84 -14.43
C TRP A 366 -2.21 -4.92 -14.73
N PHE A 367 -1.81 -5.75 -15.70
CA PHE A 367 -0.40 -5.99 -16.03
C PHE A 367 -0.17 -5.84 -17.54
N SER A 368 0.49 -4.77 -17.95
CA SER A 368 0.89 -4.62 -19.34
C SER A 368 2.32 -5.09 -19.67
N PRO A 369 3.27 -5.21 -18.71
CA PRO A 369 4.63 -5.67 -18.99
C PRO A 369 4.73 -7.06 -19.65
N PRO A 370 3.90 -8.09 -19.32
CA PRO A 370 3.95 -9.40 -19.98
C PRO A 370 3.74 -9.36 -21.49
N ALA A 371 2.96 -8.41 -21.99
CA ALA A 371 2.78 -8.21 -23.44
C ALA A 371 4.07 -7.81 -24.16
N PHE A 372 5.08 -7.35 -23.41
CA PHE A 372 6.37 -6.90 -23.88
C PHE A 372 7.53 -7.79 -23.38
N GLY A 373 7.25 -9.04 -23.02
CA GLY A 373 8.24 -10.04 -22.68
C GLY A 373 8.74 -10.03 -21.22
N MET A 374 8.20 -9.15 -20.37
CA MET A 374 8.48 -9.16 -18.93
C MET A 374 7.45 -10.04 -18.24
N THR A 375 7.73 -11.33 -18.13
CA THR A 375 6.78 -12.35 -17.68
C THR A 375 6.96 -12.80 -16.23
N ASP A 376 8.09 -12.47 -15.63
CA ASP A 376 8.39 -12.72 -14.22
C ASP A 376 8.49 -11.40 -13.45
N TYR A 377 8.15 -11.41 -12.14
CA TYR A 377 8.28 -10.19 -11.32
C TYR A 377 9.72 -9.69 -11.25
N SER A 378 10.73 -10.56 -11.38
CA SER A 378 12.14 -10.17 -11.43
C SER A 378 12.50 -9.35 -12.68
N ASP A 379 11.79 -9.55 -13.82
CA ASP A 379 12.01 -8.78 -15.06
C ASP A 379 11.69 -7.28 -14.89
N LEU A 380 10.96 -6.93 -13.84
CA LEU A 380 10.62 -5.54 -13.55
C LEU A 380 11.78 -4.73 -12.96
N PHE A 381 12.90 -5.36 -12.66
CA PHE A 381 14.05 -4.74 -11.99
C PHE A 381 15.29 -4.81 -12.86
N THR A 382 16.16 -3.80 -12.77
CA THR A 382 17.53 -3.91 -13.30
C THR A 382 18.36 -4.83 -12.40
N ASN A 383 19.45 -5.40 -12.92
CA ASN A 383 20.33 -6.23 -12.10
C ASN A 383 20.90 -5.46 -10.89
N ARG A 384 21.20 -4.16 -11.04
CA ARG A 384 21.64 -3.30 -9.96
C ARG A 384 20.56 -3.11 -8.90
N GLN A 385 19.28 -2.95 -9.30
CA GLN A 385 18.14 -2.90 -8.39
C GLN A 385 17.93 -4.24 -7.66
N LEU A 386 18.01 -5.37 -8.38
CA LEU A 386 17.95 -6.71 -7.77
C LEU A 386 19.06 -6.89 -6.72
N THR A 387 20.31 -6.51 -7.07
CA THR A 387 21.44 -6.58 -6.14
C THR A 387 21.22 -5.73 -4.88
N ALA A 388 20.70 -4.52 -5.04
CA ALA A 388 20.42 -3.66 -3.89
C ALA A 388 19.32 -4.22 -2.98
N LEU A 389 18.19 -4.62 -3.57
CA LEU A 389 17.04 -5.12 -2.83
C LEU A 389 17.32 -6.46 -2.15
N THR A 390 18.06 -7.38 -2.80
CA THR A 390 18.48 -8.65 -2.19
C THR A 390 19.48 -8.42 -1.06
N THR A 391 20.40 -7.46 -1.21
CA THR A 391 21.31 -7.07 -0.14
C THR A 391 20.55 -6.54 1.08
N PHE A 392 19.60 -5.62 0.89
CA PHE A 392 18.77 -5.13 1.98
C PHE A 392 17.94 -6.26 2.62
N SER A 393 17.35 -7.15 1.82
CA SER A 393 16.56 -8.28 2.32
C SER A 393 17.38 -9.23 3.18
N SER A 394 18.63 -9.54 2.78
CA SER A 394 19.51 -10.39 3.58
C SER A 394 19.91 -9.74 4.92
N LEU A 395 20.04 -8.41 4.95
CA LEU A 395 20.39 -7.66 6.16
C LEU A 395 19.26 -7.65 7.20
N VAL A 396 18.02 -8.00 6.85
CA VAL A 396 16.92 -8.08 7.82
C VAL A 396 17.23 -9.12 8.90
N ALA A 397 17.68 -10.31 8.53
CA ALA A 397 18.02 -11.36 9.49
C ALA A 397 19.20 -10.95 10.40
N GLU A 398 20.19 -10.25 9.84
CA GLU A 398 21.33 -9.73 10.63
C GLU A 398 20.87 -8.64 11.61
N ALA A 399 19.94 -7.75 11.19
CA ALA A 399 19.35 -6.73 12.04
C ALA A 399 18.49 -7.35 13.16
N GLN A 400 17.72 -8.39 12.86
CA GLN A 400 16.95 -9.15 13.86
C GLN A 400 17.86 -9.72 14.96
N ALA A 401 18.91 -10.43 14.55
CA ALA A 401 19.87 -11.02 15.49
C ALA A 401 20.57 -9.95 16.35
N LYS A 402 20.89 -8.80 15.74
CA LYS A 402 21.49 -7.68 16.45
C LYS A 402 20.51 -7.06 17.45
N ALA A 403 19.26 -6.85 17.08
CA ALA A 403 18.22 -6.31 17.96
C ALA A 403 17.90 -7.29 19.10
N GLU A 404 17.87 -8.60 18.85
CA GLU A 404 17.74 -9.63 19.89
C GLU A 404 18.90 -9.56 20.91
N ALA A 405 20.14 -9.51 20.42
CA ALA A 405 21.32 -9.43 21.29
C ALA A 405 21.30 -8.13 22.13
N ASP A 406 20.96 -7.01 21.53
CA ASP A 406 20.85 -5.72 22.22
C ASP A 406 19.70 -5.73 23.24
N ALA A 407 18.58 -6.42 22.96
CA ALA A 407 17.46 -6.60 23.90
C ALA A 407 17.91 -7.42 25.12
N VAL A 408 18.61 -8.53 24.94
CA VAL A 408 19.19 -9.31 26.04
C VAL A 408 20.13 -8.46 26.88
N ALA A 409 20.98 -7.66 26.24
CA ALA A 409 21.93 -6.76 26.92
C ALA A 409 21.26 -5.65 27.73
N THR A 410 19.98 -5.30 27.42
CA THR A 410 19.16 -4.36 28.22
C THR A 410 18.34 -5.04 29.32
N GLY A 411 18.43 -6.37 29.47
CA GLY A 411 17.70 -7.11 30.49
C GLY A 411 16.34 -7.63 30.03
N VAL A 412 16.01 -7.54 28.74
CA VAL A 412 14.81 -8.21 28.22
C VAL A 412 15.02 -9.73 28.30
N VAL A 413 14.09 -10.42 28.93
CA VAL A 413 14.16 -11.89 29.07
C VAL A 413 14.09 -12.54 27.70
N ASN A 414 15.01 -13.46 27.41
CA ASN A 414 14.92 -14.28 26.21
C ASN A 414 14.19 -15.59 26.52
N ASP A 415 12.90 -15.63 26.23
CA ASP A 415 12.05 -16.82 26.36
C ASP A 415 12.21 -17.80 25.18
N HIS A 416 13.00 -17.44 24.16
CA HIS A 416 13.21 -18.17 22.91
C HIS A 416 11.92 -18.46 22.12
N ILE A 417 10.80 -17.87 22.50
CA ILE A 417 9.53 -18.02 21.78
C ILE A 417 9.51 -17.06 20.59
N ALA A 418 9.26 -17.60 19.39
CA ALA A 418 9.18 -16.79 18.19
C ALA A 418 7.98 -15.82 18.22
N LEU A 419 8.09 -14.69 17.54
CA LEU A 419 7.02 -13.71 17.37
C LEU A 419 5.75 -14.35 16.81
N SER A 420 5.90 -15.22 15.80
CA SER A 420 4.79 -15.96 15.16
C SER A 420 4.11 -16.98 16.10
N ALA A 421 4.77 -17.38 17.16
CA ALA A 421 4.23 -18.27 18.20
C ALA A 421 3.68 -17.50 19.43
N GLY A 422 3.65 -16.17 19.39
CA GLY A 422 3.12 -15.34 20.45
C GLY A 422 4.18 -14.85 21.45
N GLY A 423 5.48 -15.06 21.19
CA GLY A 423 6.58 -14.59 22.05
C GLY A 423 6.57 -13.08 22.27
N SER A 424 7.09 -12.67 23.44
CA SER A 424 7.28 -11.26 23.84
C SER A 424 8.69 -10.99 24.40
N GLY A 425 9.56 -11.99 24.40
CA GLY A 425 10.95 -11.90 24.83
C GLY A 425 11.87 -11.29 23.78
N ALA A 426 13.17 -11.31 24.05
CA ALA A 426 14.20 -10.68 23.22
C ALA A 426 14.20 -11.18 21.77
N ARG A 427 14.02 -12.49 21.56
CA ARG A 427 13.88 -13.06 20.21
C ARG A 427 12.71 -12.45 19.47
N ALA A 428 11.52 -12.47 20.05
CA ALA A 428 10.31 -11.93 19.43
C ALA A 428 10.42 -10.42 19.16
N TYR A 429 11.14 -9.69 20.03
CA TYR A 429 11.42 -8.27 19.83
C TYR A 429 12.30 -8.03 18.59
N GLY A 430 13.42 -8.79 18.48
CA GLY A 430 14.28 -8.73 17.29
C GLY A 430 13.52 -9.05 16.00
N GLU A 431 12.70 -10.12 16.02
CA GLU A 431 11.82 -10.50 14.91
C GLU A 431 10.80 -9.39 14.59
N ALA A 432 10.24 -8.70 15.61
CA ALA A 432 9.32 -7.55 15.41
C ALA A 432 10.00 -6.37 14.72
N VAL A 433 11.21 -5.99 15.13
CA VAL A 433 12.02 -4.98 14.45
C VAL A 433 12.23 -5.37 12.98
N GLY A 434 12.58 -6.64 12.73
CA GLY A 434 12.76 -7.18 11.38
C GLY A 434 11.52 -7.08 10.49
N VAL A 435 10.32 -7.25 11.04
CA VAL A 435 9.06 -7.08 10.28
C VAL A 435 8.95 -5.65 9.71
N TYR A 436 9.21 -4.63 10.49
CA TYR A 436 9.12 -3.23 10.03
C TYR A 436 10.25 -2.86 9.07
N LEU A 437 11.46 -3.42 9.27
CA LEU A 437 12.57 -3.27 8.32
C LEU A 437 12.23 -3.91 6.97
N ALA A 438 11.64 -5.10 6.97
CA ALA A 438 11.16 -5.77 5.77
C ALA A 438 10.06 -4.97 5.06
N PHE A 439 9.15 -4.33 5.80
CA PHE A 439 8.16 -3.41 5.21
C PHE A 439 8.82 -2.19 4.56
N GLY A 440 9.90 -1.67 5.15
CA GLY A 440 10.69 -0.60 4.54
C GLY A 440 11.27 -1.01 3.19
N ILE A 441 11.80 -2.23 3.08
CA ILE A 441 12.33 -2.79 1.83
C ILE A 441 11.19 -3.02 0.83
N ASP A 442 10.11 -3.62 1.27
CA ASP A 442 8.97 -3.94 0.41
C ASP A 442 8.36 -2.67 -0.21
N LYS A 443 8.23 -1.60 0.58
CA LYS A 443 7.85 -0.27 0.08
C LYS A 443 8.91 0.33 -0.87
N LEU A 444 10.19 0.08 -0.62
CA LEU A 444 11.27 0.53 -1.49
C LEU A 444 11.14 -0.07 -2.89
N THR A 445 10.69 -1.33 -3.04
CA THR A 445 10.50 -1.97 -4.35
C THR A 445 9.59 -1.18 -5.27
N ASN A 446 8.55 -0.53 -4.71
CA ASN A 446 7.63 0.32 -5.44
C ASN A 446 8.27 1.61 -6.02
N TYR A 447 9.49 1.95 -5.58
CA TYR A 447 10.28 3.09 -6.07
C TYR A 447 11.60 2.66 -6.72
N SER A 448 11.94 1.37 -6.66
CA SER A 448 13.20 0.81 -7.15
C SER A 448 12.96 -0.31 -8.14
N CYS A 449 12.12 -0.06 -9.15
CA CYS A 449 11.91 -0.96 -10.29
C CYS A 449 11.91 -0.16 -11.60
N SER A 450 12.06 -0.85 -12.73
CA SER A 450 12.10 -0.26 -14.07
C SER A 450 10.72 0.20 -14.59
N LEU A 451 9.72 0.24 -13.73
CA LEU A 451 8.40 0.85 -13.98
C LEU A 451 8.22 2.19 -13.25
N CYS A 452 9.26 2.68 -12.56
CA CYS A 452 9.26 3.99 -11.91
C CYS A 452 9.57 5.08 -12.92
N THR A 453 8.84 6.19 -12.90
CA THR A 453 9.04 7.32 -13.82
C THR A 453 9.66 8.51 -13.10
N TRP A 454 10.34 9.38 -13.84
CA TRP A 454 10.77 10.67 -13.32
C TRP A 454 9.61 11.67 -13.36
N LEU A 455 9.15 12.13 -12.20
CA LEU A 455 8.13 13.17 -12.09
C LEU A 455 8.81 14.54 -12.22
N ASN A 456 8.50 15.26 -13.29
CA ASN A 456 9.13 16.54 -13.67
C ASN A 456 8.26 17.77 -13.36
N GLN A 457 7.30 17.64 -12.45
CA GLN A 457 6.41 18.74 -12.07
C GLN A 457 7.16 19.77 -11.19
N PRO A 458 6.83 21.06 -11.28
CA PRO A 458 7.57 22.12 -10.54
C PRO A 458 7.68 21.93 -9.02
N LYS A 459 6.69 21.23 -8.43
CA LYS A 459 6.66 20.93 -7.00
C LYS A 459 7.24 19.56 -6.65
N ASN A 460 7.36 18.64 -7.61
CA ASN A 460 7.69 17.23 -7.39
C ASN A 460 8.68 16.75 -8.45
N GLU A 461 9.95 17.09 -8.30
CA GLU A 461 11.06 16.52 -9.10
C GLU A 461 11.62 15.32 -8.35
N ILE A 462 10.95 14.17 -8.48
CA ILE A 462 11.24 12.93 -7.72
C ILE A 462 11.01 11.69 -8.58
N VAL A 463 11.55 10.57 -8.15
CA VAL A 463 11.18 9.26 -8.69
C VAL A 463 9.75 8.94 -8.25
N GLY A 464 8.89 8.66 -9.21
CA GLY A 464 7.51 8.22 -8.99
C GLY A 464 7.45 6.73 -8.67
N ASN A 465 6.40 6.32 -7.98
CA ASN A 465 6.16 4.91 -7.66
C ASN A 465 5.55 4.14 -8.85
N ALA A 466 5.81 2.84 -8.92
CA ALA A 466 5.28 1.94 -9.95
C ALA A 466 3.75 1.84 -9.89
N PHE A 467 3.18 1.69 -8.69
CA PHE A 467 1.75 1.68 -8.47
C PHE A 467 1.14 3.09 -8.38
N GLY A 468 1.19 3.85 -9.46
CA GLY A 468 0.45 5.12 -9.57
C GLY A 468 -1.07 4.92 -9.63
N ARG A 469 -1.52 3.71 -9.95
CA ARG A 469 -2.91 3.22 -9.97
C ARG A 469 -2.95 1.75 -9.56
N GLN A 470 -4.12 1.13 -9.54
CA GLN A 470 -4.32 -0.30 -9.25
C GLN A 470 -3.91 -1.18 -10.46
N ALA A 471 -2.71 -0.97 -10.97
CA ALA A 471 -2.13 -1.69 -12.11
C ALA A 471 -0.64 -1.41 -12.20
N LEU A 472 0.10 -2.30 -12.84
CA LEU A 472 1.50 -2.12 -13.26
C LEU A 472 1.56 -1.85 -14.78
N PRO A 473 1.57 -0.59 -15.21
CA PRO A 473 1.67 -0.24 -16.62
C PRO A 473 3.10 -0.39 -17.13
N MET A 474 3.27 -0.73 -18.41
CA MET A 474 4.57 -0.65 -19.07
C MET A 474 5.08 0.79 -19.10
N VAL A 475 6.36 0.95 -18.80
CA VAL A 475 7.07 2.22 -18.81
C VAL A 475 8.24 2.14 -19.80
N TRP A 476 8.40 3.18 -20.64
CA TRP A 476 9.38 3.24 -21.70
C TRP A 476 10.66 3.96 -21.29
N ASP A 477 10.50 5.08 -20.62
CA ASP A 477 11.57 5.85 -19.99
C ASP A 477 11.39 5.79 -18.48
N TYR A 478 12.34 5.15 -17.80
CA TYR A 478 12.25 4.91 -16.38
C TYR A 478 13.36 5.61 -15.59
N ALA A 479 13.07 5.88 -14.33
CA ALA A 479 14.01 6.45 -13.38
C ALA A 479 14.49 5.38 -12.40
N GLU A 480 15.77 5.06 -12.44
CA GLU A 480 16.41 4.17 -11.50
C GLU A 480 16.90 4.97 -10.29
N ALA A 481 16.25 4.82 -9.13
CA ALA A 481 16.57 5.54 -7.92
C ALA A 481 17.86 5.02 -7.26
N ASN A 482 18.66 5.94 -6.68
CA ASN A 482 19.75 5.58 -5.79
C ASN A 482 19.22 5.38 -4.36
N PRO A 483 19.21 4.15 -3.82
CA PRO A 483 18.64 3.87 -2.49
C PRO A 483 19.43 4.51 -1.34
N PHE A 484 20.65 5.00 -1.60
CA PHE A 484 21.54 5.64 -0.62
C PHE A 484 21.49 7.16 -0.63
N SER A 485 20.83 7.77 -1.62
CA SER A 485 20.68 9.23 -1.73
C SER A 485 19.77 9.80 -0.65
N ASN A 486 19.68 11.16 -0.60
CA ASN A 486 18.68 11.87 0.19
C ASN A 486 17.43 12.20 -0.64
N GLY A 487 17.27 11.60 -1.81
CA GLY A 487 16.10 11.76 -2.70
C GLY A 487 14.86 11.06 -2.17
N GLY A 488 13.74 11.24 -2.89
CA GLY A 488 12.52 10.46 -2.65
C GLY A 488 12.69 9.01 -3.08
N GLY A 489 11.99 8.09 -2.39
CA GLY A 489 12.02 6.66 -2.74
C GLY A 489 13.23 5.90 -2.19
N THR A 490 13.85 6.37 -1.11
CA THR A 490 14.95 5.66 -0.43
C THR A 490 14.45 4.81 0.74
N LEU A 491 15.28 3.83 1.18
CA LEU A 491 14.94 2.99 2.34
C LEU A 491 14.63 3.84 3.59
N MET A 492 15.48 4.81 3.90
CA MET A 492 15.30 5.63 5.11
C MET A 492 14.02 6.45 5.08
N GLN A 493 13.62 6.96 3.92
CA GLN A 493 12.33 7.64 3.79
C GLN A 493 11.15 6.69 4.03
N GLN A 494 11.21 5.45 3.54
CA GLN A 494 10.16 4.48 3.78
C GLN A 494 10.08 4.11 5.26
N LEU A 495 11.21 3.93 5.93
CA LEU A 495 11.27 3.66 7.37
C LEU A 495 10.79 4.86 8.21
N GLU A 496 11.10 6.09 7.82
CA GLU A 496 10.57 7.30 8.48
C GLU A 496 9.03 7.31 8.51
N TYR A 497 8.38 6.94 7.41
CA TYR A 497 6.91 6.82 7.37
C TYR A 497 6.39 5.74 8.32
N ILE A 498 7.07 4.59 8.38
CA ILE A 498 6.73 3.48 9.26
C ILE A 498 6.90 3.90 10.73
N CYS A 499 8.02 4.52 11.08
CA CYS A 499 8.29 5.00 12.44
C CYS A 499 7.28 6.07 12.87
N LYS A 500 6.88 6.97 11.99
CA LYS A 500 5.81 7.95 12.25
C LYS A 500 4.46 7.27 12.49
N PHE A 501 4.14 6.22 11.72
CA PHE A 501 2.93 5.44 11.96
C PHE A 501 2.95 4.81 13.36
N LEU A 502 4.03 4.13 13.75
CA LEU A 502 4.20 3.50 15.06
C LEU A 502 4.08 4.50 16.21
N SER A 503 4.62 5.72 16.02
CA SER A 503 4.63 6.75 17.07
C SER A 503 3.32 7.52 17.21
N ILE A 504 2.49 7.59 16.16
CA ILE A 504 1.33 8.51 16.11
C ILE A 504 0.00 7.75 16.04
N CYS A 505 -0.08 6.69 15.21
CA CYS A 505 -1.35 6.08 14.87
C CYS A 505 -1.72 4.90 15.77
N VAL A 506 -0.72 4.19 16.27
CA VAL A 506 -0.96 3.00 17.10
C VAL A 506 -1.71 3.40 18.37
N PRO A 507 -2.86 2.76 18.66
CA PRO A 507 -3.58 3.01 19.89
C PRO A 507 -2.77 2.53 21.11
N ASP A 508 -2.81 3.30 22.16
CA ASP A 508 -2.33 2.83 23.48
C ASP A 508 -3.43 1.97 24.10
N CYS A 509 -3.40 0.68 23.83
CA CYS A 509 -4.41 -0.25 24.32
C CYS A 509 -3.78 -1.57 24.77
N SER A 510 -4.38 -2.15 25.79
CA SER A 510 -4.05 -3.47 26.32
C SER A 510 -4.88 -4.60 25.70
N SER A 511 -5.81 -4.31 24.78
CA SER A 511 -6.66 -5.32 24.17
C SER A 511 -5.86 -6.20 23.20
N ILE A 512 -5.99 -7.51 23.38
CA ILE A 512 -5.33 -8.51 22.54
C ILE A 512 -6.10 -8.59 21.22
N SER A 513 -5.41 -8.26 20.13
CA SER A 513 -5.93 -8.45 18.77
C SER A 513 -5.29 -9.67 18.13
N LYS A 514 -6.04 -10.36 17.29
CA LYS A 514 -5.60 -11.58 16.59
C LYS A 514 -5.69 -11.40 15.09
N VAL A 515 -4.63 -11.79 14.39
CA VAL A 515 -4.58 -11.71 12.94
C VAL A 515 -4.25 -13.07 12.37
N GLN A 516 -5.08 -13.55 11.43
CA GLN A 516 -4.92 -14.87 10.84
C GLN A 516 -5.11 -14.83 9.32
N GLN A 517 -4.33 -15.67 8.62
CA GLN A 517 -4.66 -16.02 7.24
C GLN A 517 -5.82 -17.01 7.29
N PHE A 518 -6.98 -16.62 6.74
CA PHE A 518 -8.18 -17.42 6.84
C PHE A 518 -9.11 -17.18 5.64
N ASP A 519 -9.75 -18.25 5.17
CA ASP A 519 -10.79 -18.17 4.13
C ASP A 519 -12.15 -17.87 4.77
N ALA A 520 -12.73 -16.72 4.42
CA ALA A 520 -14.01 -16.25 4.95
C ALA A 520 -15.19 -17.21 4.66
N GLN A 521 -15.06 -18.13 3.73
CA GLN A 521 -16.06 -19.17 3.42
C GLN A 521 -16.05 -20.32 4.45
N SER A 522 -15.05 -20.38 5.32
CA SER A 522 -14.85 -21.45 6.30
C SER A 522 -15.32 -21.01 7.71
N ASP A 523 -15.65 -21.98 8.56
CA ASP A 523 -15.99 -21.71 9.96
C ASP A 523 -14.72 -21.35 10.76
N CYS A 524 -14.65 -20.11 11.23
CA CYS A 524 -13.54 -19.62 12.03
C CYS A 524 -13.60 -20.04 13.53
N GLY A 525 -14.64 -20.73 13.95
CA GLY A 525 -14.86 -21.16 15.34
C GLY A 525 -15.26 -20.05 16.31
N LEU A 526 -15.35 -18.79 15.87
CA LEU A 526 -15.83 -17.68 16.69
C LEU A 526 -17.36 -17.71 16.79
N ARG A 527 -17.90 -17.20 17.90
CA ARG A 527 -19.36 -17.09 18.15
C ARG A 527 -19.65 -15.86 19.01
N ASN A 528 -20.86 -15.31 18.86
CA ASN A 528 -21.31 -14.11 19.59
C ASN A 528 -20.40 -12.90 19.39
N ILE A 529 -20.00 -12.66 18.16
CA ILE A 529 -19.04 -11.63 17.78
C ILE A 529 -19.72 -10.54 16.91
N MET A 530 -19.31 -9.31 17.06
CA MET A 530 -19.68 -8.26 16.12
C MET A 530 -18.95 -8.46 14.79
N VAL A 531 -19.64 -8.26 13.67
CA VAL A 531 -19.02 -8.31 12.34
C VAL A 531 -19.16 -6.97 11.65
N SER A 532 -18.03 -6.44 11.18
CA SER A 532 -17.98 -5.25 10.34
C SER A 532 -16.93 -5.48 9.26
N SER A 533 -17.29 -5.40 7.97
CA SER A 533 -16.40 -5.83 6.90
C SER A 533 -16.60 -5.10 5.58
N ASP A 534 -15.52 -5.01 4.81
CA ASP A 534 -15.47 -4.49 3.45
C ASP A 534 -15.11 -5.62 2.47
N PRO A 535 -16.10 -6.44 2.05
CA PRO A 535 -15.84 -7.61 1.22
C PRO A 535 -15.39 -7.22 -0.20
N PRO A 536 -14.80 -8.15 -0.96
CA PRO A 536 -14.41 -7.89 -2.35
C PRO A 536 -15.64 -7.56 -3.23
N TYR A 537 -15.44 -6.62 -4.18
CA TYR A 537 -16.49 -6.17 -5.09
C TYR A 537 -16.40 -6.94 -6.41
N TYR A 538 -17.36 -7.76 -6.70
CA TYR A 538 -17.57 -8.59 -7.88
C TYR A 538 -16.32 -8.78 -8.80
N ASP A 539 -16.14 -7.97 -9.87
CA ASP A 539 -15.04 -8.08 -10.85
C ASP A 539 -13.96 -6.98 -10.71
N ASN A 540 -13.94 -6.27 -9.58
CA ASN A 540 -13.24 -4.99 -9.51
C ASN A 540 -11.70 -5.13 -9.54
N ILE A 541 -11.10 -5.88 -8.61
CA ILE A 541 -9.64 -5.96 -8.47
C ILE A 541 -9.22 -7.35 -7.99
N GLY A 542 -8.26 -7.99 -8.70
CA GLY A 542 -7.55 -9.17 -8.23
C GLY A 542 -6.42 -8.77 -7.28
N TYR A 543 -6.73 -8.68 -5.99
CA TYR A 543 -5.75 -8.25 -4.99
C TYR A 543 -4.58 -9.23 -4.87
N ALA A 544 -4.83 -10.53 -5.02
CA ALA A 544 -3.80 -11.55 -4.98
C ALA A 544 -2.75 -11.34 -6.08
N ASP A 545 -3.20 -11.02 -7.31
CA ASP A 545 -2.30 -10.78 -8.43
C ASP A 545 -1.43 -9.54 -8.22
N LEU A 546 -2.03 -8.43 -7.75
CA LEU A 546 -1.30 -7.20 -7.49
C LEU A 546 -0.34 -7.34 -6.28
N SER A 547 -0.74 -8.13 -5.28
CA SER A 547 0.04 -8.35 -4.06
C SER A 547 1.28 -9.19 -4.29
N ASP A 548 1.32 -10.03 -5.33
CA ASP A 548 2.49 -10.84 -5.66
C ASP A 548 3.75 -10.00 -5.83
N PHE A 549 3.63 -8.79 -6.39
CA PHE A 549 4.75 -7.86 -6.53
C PHE A 549 5.45 -7.57 -5.19
N PHE A 550 4.67 -7.47 -4.11
CA PHE A 550 5.19 -7.25 -2.76
C PHE A 550 5.48 -8.57 -2.05
N TYR A 551 4.64 -9.57 -2.25
CA TYR A 551 4.74 -10.86 -1.57
C TYR A 551 6.09 -11.56 -1.80
N VAL A 552 6.62 -11.52 -3.03
CA VAL A 552 7.89 -12.19 -3.35
C VAL A 552 9.06 -11.60 -2.56
N TRP A 553 9.07 -10.30 -2.29
CA TRP A 553 10.08 -9.61 -1.50
C TRP A 553 9.85 -9.79 0.00
N MET A 554 8.59 -9.69 0.44
CA MET A 554 8.21 -9.92 1.84
C MET A 554 8.55 -11.36 2.26
N ARG A 555 8.27 -12.32 1.39
CA ARG A 555 8.64 -13.72 1.58
C ARG A 555 10.16 -13.89 1.73
N GLN A 556 10.97 -13.24 0.90
CA GLN A 556 12.44 -13.32 1.00
C GLN A 556 12.94 -12.85 2.37
N SER A 557 12.35 -11.80 2.92
CA SER A 557 12.76 -11.20 4.18
C SER A 557 12.18 -11.88 5.42
N LEU A 558 10.98 -12.48 5.34
CA LEU A 558 10.19 -12.89 6.52
C LEU A 558 9.79 -14.37 6.55
N LYS A 559 10.18 -15.19 5.58
CA LYS A 559 9.81 -16.62 5.53
C LYS A 559 10.24 -17.40 6.78
N ASP A 560 11.37 -17.03 7.41
CA ASP A 560 11.88 -17.69 8.60
C ASP A 560 11.17 -17.20 9.87
N THR A 561 10.68 -15.97 9.91
CA THR A 561 9.86 -15.41 10.99
C THR A 561 8.41 -15.93 10.94
N TYR A 562 7.82 -16.02 9.74
CA TYR A 562 6.44 -16.48 9.53
C TYR A 562 6.36 -17.62 8.49
N PRO A 563 6.94 -18.80 8.75
CA PRO A 563 7.07 -19.88 7.75
C PRO A 563 5.73 -20.41 7.24
N LYS A 564 4.69 -20.41 8.05
CA LYS A 564 3.35 -20.86 7.65
C LYS A 564 2.69 -19.90 6.66
N LEU A 565 2.89 -18.59 6.86
CA LEU A 565 2.31 -17.54 6.02
C LEU A 565 2.98 -17.45 4.66
N PHE A 566 4.31 -17.66 4.62
CA PHE A 566 5.12 -17.55 3.40
C PHE A 566 5.51 -18.91 2.79
N ARG A 567 4.68 -19.95 2.98
CA ARG A 567 4.93 -21.31 2.48
C ARG A 567 4.80 -21.44 0.97
N THR A 568 3.94 -20.64 0.33
CA THR A 568 3.71 -20.66 -1.12
C THR A 568 4.68 -19.73 -1.84
N MET A 569 4.90 -19.94 -3.14
CA MET A 569 5.78 -19.08 -3.95
C MET A 569 5.09 -17.74 -4.29
N LEU A 570 3.79 -17.74 -4.47
CA LEU A 570 2.93 -16.60 -4.77
C LEU A 570 1.72 -16.60 -3.83
N VAL A 571 1.01 -15.49 -3.78
CA VAL A 571 -0.24 -15.33 -3.01
C VAL A 571 -1.29 -16.36 -3.46
N PRO A 572 -2.03 -17.01 -2.55
CA PRO A 572 -3.15 -17.88 -2.92
C PRO A 572 -4.19 -17.14 -3.74
N LYS A 573 -4.64 -17.74 -4.85
CA LYS A 573 -5.57 -17.13 -5.81
C LYS A 573 -6.85 -17.91 -6.01
N ALA A 574 -6.81 -19.24 -5.76
CA ALA A 574 -7.93 -20.12 -6.06
C ALA A 574 -9.18 -19.79 -5.22
N GLU A 575 -8.98 -19.40 -3.98
CA GLU A 575 -10.04 -19.09 -3.02
C GLU A 575 -10.41 -17.58 -3.00
N GLU A 576 -9.65 -16.73 -3.68
CA GLU A 576 -9.94 -15.29 -3.73
C GLU A 576 -11.25 -15.01 -4.45
N LEU A 577 -12.24 -14.45 -3.76
CA LEU A 577 -13.56 -14.14 -4.29
C LEU A 577 -13.49 -12.93 -5.24
N VAL A 578 -13.22 -13.21 -6.52
CA VAL A 578 -13.24 -12.22 -7.60
C VAL A 578 -13.79 -12.86 -8.87
N ALA A 579 -14.77 -12.20 -9.50
CA ALA A 579 -15.40 -12.70 -10.72
C ALA A 579 -14.57 -12.29 -11.96
N THR A 580 -13.37 -12.85 -12.12
CA THR A 580 -12.48 -12.51 -13.22
C THR A 580 -12.32 -13.67 -14.20
N PRO A 581 -12.83 -13.55 -15.44
CA PRO A 581 -12.93 -14.68 -16.39
C PRO A 581 -11.60 -15.35 -16.73
N TYR A 582 -10.47 -14.61 -16.69
CA TYR A 582 -9.15 -15.18 -17.04
C TYR A 582 -8.74 -16.35 -16.11
N ARG A 583 -9.25 -16.40 -14.87
CA ARG A 583 -9.03 -17.52 -13.94
C ARG A 583 -9.93 -18.74 -14.21
N PHE A 584 -10.89 -18.59 -15.11
CA PHE A 584 -11.91 -19.58 -15.43
C PHE A 584 -11.95 -19.89 -16.95
N ASP A 585 -10.79 -19.98 -17.57
CA ASP A 585 -10.62 -20.26 -19.02
C ASP A 585 -11.40 -19.27 -19.92
N GLY A 586 -11.55 -18.03 -19.48
CA GLY A 586 -12.30 -16.99 -20.17
C GLY A 586 -13.82 -17.05 -19.96
N SER A 587 -14.34 -17.96 -19.14
CA SER A 587 -15.77 -18.10 -18.87
C SER A 587 -16.28 -17.08 -17.86
N THR A 588 -17.08 -16.13 -18.32
CA THR A 588 -17.77 -15.15 -17.46
C THR A 588 -18.80 -15.81 -16.54
N GLU A 589 -19.48 -16.84 -17.01
CA GLU A 589 -20.48 -17.58 -16.24
C GLU A 589 -19.87 -18.33 -15.05
N LYS A 590 -18.79 -19.10 -15.29
CA LYS A 590 -18.07 -19.78 -14.20
C LYS A 590 -17.50 -18.79 -13.18
N ALA A 591 -16.96 -17.67 -13.63
CA ALA A 591 -16.43 -16.63 -12.75
C ALA A 591 -17.53 -16.02 -11.87
N ARG A 592 -18.72 -15.74 -12.44
CA ARG A 592 -19.89 -15.27 -11.72
C ARG A 592 -20.35 -16.28 -10.67
N ASP A 593 -20.57 -17.53 -11.09
CA ASP A 593 -21.08 -18.58 -10.20
C ASP A 593 -20.13 -18.84 -9.03
N PHE A 594 -18.83 -18.79 -9.26
CA PHE A 594 -17.82 -18.90 -8.21
C PHE A 594 -17.97 -17.76 -7.18
N PHE A 595 -18.08 -16.51 -7.63
CA PHE A 595 -18.24 -15.37 -6.75
C PHE A 595 -19.57 -15.42 -5.98
N GLU A 596 -20.69 -15.69 -6.66
CA GLU A 596 -22.02 -15.75 -6.05
C GLU A 596 -22.12 -16.80 -4.97
N ASN A 597 -21.64 -18.02 -5.25
CA ASN A 597 -21.64 -19.11 -4.28
C ASN A 597 -20.70 -18.82 -3.10
N GLY A 598 -19.50 -18.32 -3.36
CA GLY A 598 -18.55 -17.99 -2.32
C GLY A 598 -19.04 -16.88 -1.39
N MET A 599 -19.68 -15.83 -1.94
CA MET A 599 -20.29 -14.76 -1.11
C MET A 599 -21.47 -15.28 -0.28
N LEU A 600 -22.30 -16.16 -0.85
CA LEU A 600 -23.38 -16.80 -0.09
C LEU A 600 -22.83 -17.63 1.08
N HIS A 601 -21.80 -18.46 0.84
CA HIS A 601 -21.17 -19.24 1.91
C HIS A 601 -20.59 -18.34 2.98
N THR A 602 -19.89 -17.27 2.59
CA THR A 602 -19.37 -16.26 3.53
C THR A 602 -20.48 -15.64 4.39
N CYS A 603 -21.59 -15.19 3.77
CA CYS A 603 -22.71 -14.63 4.50
C CYS A 603 -23.37 -15.66 5.46
N GLN A 604 -23.43 -16.93 5.07
CA GLN A 604 -23.92 -18.02 5.94
C GLN A 604 -23.01 -18.25 7.15
N GLN A 605 -21.68 -18.19 6.96
CA GLN A 605 -20.72 -18.25 8.07
C GLN A 605 -20.88 -17.06 9.01
N ILE A 606 -20.97 -15.83 8.46
CA ILE A 606 -21.22 -14.63 9.26
C ILE A 606 -22.50 -14.76 10.08
N TYR A 607 -23.58 -15.29 9.51
CA TYR A 607 -24.84 -15.53 10.20
C TYR A 607 -24.70 -16.46 11.41
N GLN A 608 -23.83 -17.48 11.33
CA GLN A 608 -23.62 -18.46 12.42
C GLN A 608 -22.85 -17.88 13.61
N TYR A 609 -21.92 -16.95 13.38
CA TYR A 609 -21.09 -16.43 14.46
C TYR A 609 -21.42 -15.00 14.87
N ALA A 610 -22.23 -14.28 14.12
CA ALA A 610 -22.66 -12.92 14.49
C ALA A 610 -23.50 -12.91 15.78
N ARG A 611 -23.33 -11.86 16.54
CA ARG A 611 -24.12 -11.61 17.75
C ARG A 611 -25.49 -11.04 17.36
N GLU A 612 -26.55 -11.62 17.88
CA GLU A 612 -27.94 -11.31 17.45
C GLU A 612 -28.40 -9.87 17.79
N ASP A 613 -27.92 -9.32 18.92
CA ASP A 613 -28.30 -7.98 19.42
C ASP A 613 -27.49 -6.83 18.82
N ILE A 614 -26.56 -7.12 17.88
CA ILE A 614 -25.70 -6.13 17.24
C ILE A 614 -25.80 -6.31 15.72
N PRO A 615 -26.08 -5.25 14.95
CA PRO A 615 -26.16 -5.36 13.50
C PRO A 615 -24.79 -5.71 12.88
N VAL A 616 -24.82 -6.61 11.91
CA VAL A 616 -23.69 -6.85 10.99
C VAL A 616 -23.61 -5.68 10.04
N THR A 617 -22.42 -5.12 9.83
CA THR A 617 -22.20 -4.00 8.91
C THR A 617 -21.33 -4.40 7.74
N ILE A 618 -21.80 -4.19 6.53
CA ILE A 618 -21.11 -4.51 5.29
C ILE A 618 -20.96 -3.24 4.46
N TYR A 619 -19.70 -2.90 4.14
CA TYR A 619 -19.39 -1.80 3.25
C TYR A 619 -19.38 -2.34 1.81
N TYR A 620 -20.14 -1.75 0.94
CA TYR A 620 -20.17 -2.13 -0.47
C TYR A 620 -20.18 -0.92 -1.38
N ALA A 621 -19.26 -0.85 -2.35
CA ALA A 621 -19.23 0.22 -3.32
C ALA A 621 -20.06 -0.15 -4.55
N TYR A 622 -21.00 0.71 -4.89
CA TYR A 622 -21.76 0.66 -6.13
C TYR A 622 -21.12 1.59 -7.15
N LYS A 623 -20.81 1.07 -8.32
CA LYS A 623 -20.38 1.87 -9.46
C LYS A 623 -21.54 1.98 -10.45
N GLN A 624 -22.15 3.15 -10.52
CA GLN A 624 -23.08 3.44 -11.60
C GLN A 624 -22.25 3.80 -12.84
N SER A 625 -22.38 3.04 -13.92
CA SER A 625 -21.70 3.32 -15.19
C SER A 625 -22.69 3.93 -16.21
N ASP A 626 -22.16 4.79 -17.09
CA ASP A 626 -22.95 5.50 -18.11
C ASP A 626 -23.08 4.70 -19.42
N THR A 627 -22.52 3.47 -19.50
CA THR A 627 -22.62 2.60 -20.67
C THR A 627 -23.48 1.39 -20.38
N ASP A 628 -24.27 0.92 -21.36
CA ASP A 628 -25.22 -0.20 -21.18
C ASP A 628 -24.56 -1.54 -20.79
N GLU A 629 -23.32 -1.79 -21.20
CA GLU A 629 -22.58 -3.00 -20.79
C GLU A 629 -22.02 -2.88 -19.37
N ASP A 630 -21.44 -1.74 -19.01
CA ASP A 630 -20.94 -1.48 -17.67
C ASP A 630 -22.06 -1.35 -16.65
N SER A 631 -23.27 -0.86 -17.03
CA SER A 631 -24.42 -0.78 -16.12
C SER A 631 -24.98 -2.16 -15.76
N LYS A 632 -24.98 -3.11 -16.68
CA LYS A 632 -25.39 -4.50 -16.42
C LYS A 632 -24.47 -5.18 -15.42
N THR A 633 -23.16 -5.02 -15.56
CA THR A 633 -22.17 -5.63 -14.65
C THR A 633 -22.24 -5.00 -13.25
N ALA A 634 -22.46 -3.69 -13.16
CA ALA A 634 -22.61 -2.99 -11.88
C ALA A 634 -23.90 -3.41 -11.13
N SER A 635 -25.02 -3.54 -11.86
CA SER A 635 -26.28 -4.07 -11.33
C SER A 635 -26.12 -5.49 -10.82
N THR A 636 -25.44 -6.35 -11.58
CA THR A 636 -25.21 -7.75 -11.22
C THR A 636 -24.44 -7.87 -9.89
N GLY A 637 -23.38 -7.10 -9.69
CA GLY A 637 -22.59 -7.16 -8.44
C GLY A 637 -23.38 -6.76 -7.21
N TRP A 638 -24.23 -5.75 -7.32
CA TRP A 638 -25.13 -5.29 -6.24
C TRP A 638 -26.22 -6.31 -5.93
N GLU A 639 -26.88 -6.83 -6.96
CA GLU A 639 -27.91 -7.86 -6.84
C GLU A 639 -27.36 -9.15 -6.22
N THR A 640 -26.13 -9.54 -6.61
CA THR A 640 -25.43 -10.68 -6.04
C THR A 640 -25.19 -10.52 -4.54
N MET A 641 -24.70 -9.36 -4.11
CA MET A 641 -24.44 -9.11 -2.69
C MET A 641 -25.74 -9.12 -1.87
N LEU A 642 -26.77 -8.40 -2.32
CA LEU A 642 -28.06 -8.40 -1.63
C LEU A 642 -28.69 -9.78 -1.58
N SER A 643 -28.63 -10.54 -2.68
CA SER A 643 -29.12 -11.91 -2.74
C SER A 643 -28.39 -12.82 -1.73
N ALA A 644 -27.05 -12.73 -1.65
CA ALA A 644 -26.28 -13.49 -0.68
C ALA A 644 -26.68 -13.20 0.76
N ILE A 645 -26.82 -11.92 1.12
CA ILE A 645 -27.21 -11.45 2.46
C ILE A 645 -28.61 -12.00 2.83
N ILE A 646 -29.60 -11.82 1.96
CA ILE A 646 -30.99 -12.23 2.22
C ILE A 646 -31.10 -13.78 2.27
N ARG A 647 -30.45 -14.50 1.36
CA ARG A 647 -30.45 -15.98 1.33
C ARG A 647 -29.72 -16.59 2.52
N ALA A 648 -28.77 -15.87 3.11
CA ALA A 648 -28.09 -16.30 4.34
C ALA A 648 -28.98 -16.14 5.59
N GLY A 649 -30.12 -15.43 5.51
CA GLY A 649 -31.07 -15.25 6.60
C GLY A 649 -31.07 -13.86 7.24
N PHE A 650 -30.29 -12.90 6.75
CA PHE A 650 -30.26 -11.54 7.25
C PHE A 650 -31.44 -10.70 6.71
N ALA A 651 -31.88 -9.73 7.53
CA ALA A 651 -32.74 -8.64 7.12
C ALA A 651 -31.93 -7.33 7.07
N ILE A 652 -32.11 -6.56 6.01
CA ILE A 652 -31.45 -5.26 5.89
C ILE A 652 -32.28 -4.23 6.67
N THR A 653 -31.70 -3.64 7.73
CA THR A 653 -32.34 -2.71 8.64
C THR A 653 -32.00 -1.24 8.37
N GLY A 654 -30.91 -0.98 7.62
CA GLY A 654 -30.49 0.37 7.28
C GLY A 654 -29.47 0.42 6.15
N THR A 655 -29.40 1.56 5.48
CA THR A 655 -28.40 1.84 4.43
C THR A 655 -27.88 3.25 4.55
N TRP A 656 -26.56 3.41 4.59
CA TRP A 656 -25.91 4.70 4.80
C TRP A 656 -24.89 5.03 3.71
N PRO A 657 -25.03 6.17 2.98
CA PRO A 657 -24.02 6.59 2.00
C PRO A 657 -22.80 7.16 2.72
N MET A 658 -21.68 6.44 2.65
CA MET A 658 -20.40 6.84 3.22
C MET A 658 -19.45 7.29 2.12
N ARG A 659 -18.86 8.47 2.24
CA ARG A 659 -17.90 8.98 1.26
C ARG A 659 -16.55 8.26 1.42
N THR A 660 -16.21 7.40 0.47
CA THR A 660 -14.99 6.61 0.51
C THR A 660 -13.99 6.96 -0.60
N GLU A 661 -14.40 7.80 -1.56
CA GLU A 661 -13.58 8.14 -2.72
C GLU A 661 -13.11 9.61 -2.71
N ARG A 662 -11.94 9.87 -3.33
CA ARG A 662 -11.34 11.21 -3.39
C ARG A 662 -12.10 12.07 -4.41
N ALA A 663 -12.49 13.29 -4.04
CA ALA A 663 -12.97 14.28 -4.99
C ALA A 663 -11.84 14.62 -6.00
N GLY A 664 -12.11 14.53 -7.32
CA GLY A 664 -11.15 14.91 -8.37
C GLY A 664 -10.38 13.76 -9.02
N ARG A 665 -10.84 12.51 -8.96
CA ARG A 665 -10.36 11.46 -9.89
C ARG A 665 -10.66 11.86 -11.32
N MET A 666 -9.68 11.70 -12.25
CA MET A 666 -9.87 11.96 -13.68
C MET A 666 -11.02 11.15 -14.31
N ILE A 667 -11.41 10.03 -13.69
CA ILE A 667 -12.53 9.16 -14.09
C ILE A 667 -13.90 9.74 -13.65
N SER A 668 -13.92 10.67 -12.69
CA SER A 668 -15.17 11.28 -12.18
C SER A 668 -15.53 12.62 -12.85
N ASN A 669 -14.68 13.17 -13.71
CA ASN A 669 -15.00 14.36 -14.48
C ASN A 669 -15.93 13.99 -15.65
N GLY A 670 -17.22 14.28 -15.47
CA GLY A 670 -18.25 14.06 -16.51
C GLY A 670 -19.09 12.79 -16.32
N THR A 671 -18.92 12.03 -15.21
CA THR A 671 -19.76 10.89 -14.88
C THR A 671 -20.49 11.13 -13.56
N ASN A 672 -21.75 10.68 -13.47
CA ASN A 672 -22.55 10.66 -12.23
C ASN A 672 -22.06 9.56 -11.24
N ALA A 673 -20.76 9.22 -11.26
CA ALA A 673 -20.22 8.23 -10.37
C ALA A 673 -20.39 8.68 -8.92
N LEU A 674 -21.25 8.03 -8.17
CA LEU A 674 -21.35 8.17 -6.72
C LEU A 674 -19.97 7.82 -6.12
N ALA A 675 -19.29 8.85 -5.60
CA ALA A 675 -18.00 8.71 -4.90
C ALA A 675 -18.18 8.11 -3.48
N SER A 676 -19.12 7.18 -3.33
CA SER A 676 -19.61 6.70 -2.03
C SER A 676 -19.70 5.19 -2.03
N SER A 677 -19.35 4.57 -0.89
CA SER A 677 -19.81 3.23 -0.55
C SER A 677 -21.12 3.33 0.23
N ILE A 678 -21.91 2.27 0.17
CA ILE A 678 -23.08 2.11 1.02
C ILE A 678 -22.68 1.17 2.15
N VAL A 679 -23.00 1.53 3.38
CA VAL A 679 -22.97 0.62 4.53
C VAL A 679 -24.36 0.04 4.69
N LEU A 680 -24.43 -1.29 4.61
CA LEU A 680 -25.63 -2.09 4.82
C LEU A 680 -25.65 -2.59 6.23
#